data_267537fa677c8471dc3c05aabfcb476d
#
_entry.id   267537fa677c8471dc3c05aabfcb476d
#
_cell.length_a   1.000
_cell.length_b   1.000
_cell.length_c   1.000
_cell.angle_alpha   90.00
_cell.angle_beta   90.00
_cell.angle_gamma   90.00
#
_symmetry.space_group_name_H-M   'P 1'
#
loop_
_entity.id
_entity.type
_entity.pdbx_description
1 polymer ?
#
loop_
_entity_poly.entity_id
_entity_poly.type
_entity_poly.pdbx_seq_one_letter_code
_entity_poly.pdbx_strand_id
1 'polypeptide(L)'
;MTYTPDTPLEALAGIGPKKAQVFQKLGVATLRDLAGLYPRRYEDRTQFRTIAAAQPGEAVCIRAVVAAEPRAQYVRSGLTLVKVRIADDTGALDVTYFNQPYRKNSLHAGETYIFYGKVEANGFRKTMTNPVCEQAARCGTVTNCFYPVYPLTTGVTQNDIRKAMTPALHACIGQLQDVIPADIARAYQLAQQDYALQNIHQPADAQALDTARKRLVFEELFVLSTAMARIRSQRRAEGGIRMRPADLETFYRTLPFSPTGAQRRAVAAAVQDMVSGVPMSRLVQGDVGSGKTLVAAACIWFAHENDCQSAFMAPTEILTEQHEHTLRTLLEPFGIRVGRLTGAMTARQKREVKEALAGGLLDVVVGTHALISDSVTFFRLGLVITDEQHRFGVEQRAALVRKGEQPHTLVMSATPIPRTLALLVYGDLDVSIIDELPPGRQPVQTVCVDERYRARLNAFIDKLIGEGRQVFVVCPKVEETDDVPSDLKSAEEHAQVLQRTFPQHRVACIHGRMKAKDKDACMAAFAAGETDILVSTTVIEVGVDVPNAALMIVENAERFGLSQLHQLRGRIGRGPFQSYCVLVSDAHTEEARARLKVLCDTADGFQIAEADLRQRGPGDFFGNRQHGLPALHIADLGTNMTAVNDARDAARTVLAADPVLSAPEHAALRAQCARLFAANDGHFN
;
A
#
# COMPACT_ATOMS: atom_id res chain seq x y z
N MET A 1 43.82 -10.95 3.55
CA MET A 1 42.95 -10.42 4.62
C MET A 1 41.68 -11.24 4.66
N THR A 2 41.33 -11.76 5.80
CA THR A 2 40.07 -12.50 5.97
C THR A 2 38.97 -11.50 6.25
N TYR A 3 38.06 -11.32 5.32
CA TYR A 3 36.91 -10.44 5.50
C TYR A 3 35.84 -11.12 6.39
N THR A 4 35.16 -10.33 7.17
CA THR A 4 34.00 -10.73 7.99
C THR A 4 32.73 -10.03 7.49
N PRO A 5 31.53 -10.48 7.82
CA PRO A 5 30.28 -9.82 7.42
C PRO A 5 30.22 -8.33 7.81
N ASP A 6 30.80 -7.97 8.96
CA ASP A 6 30.75 -6.59 9.47
C ASP A 6 31.93 -5.73 8.99
N THR A 7 32.78 -6.24 8.09
CA THR A 7 33.87 -5.48 7.46
C THR A 7 33.29 -4.29 6.66
N PRO A 8 33.76 -3.04 6.86
CA PRO A 8 33.33 -1.89 6.08
C PRO A 8 33.61 -2.05 4.58
N LEU A 9 32.72 -1.56 3.73
CA LEU A 9 32.81 -1.70 2.28
C LEU A 9 34.09 -1.07 1.69
N GLU A 10 34.59 -0.01 2.30
CA GLU A 10 35.84 0.67 1.89
C GLU A 10 37.10 -0.18 2.05
N ALA A 11 37.05 -1.27 2.79
CA ALA A 11 38.16 -2.23 2.91
C ALA A 11 38.34 -3.10 1.65
N LEU A 12 37.35 -3.10 0.74
CA LEU A 12 37.45 -3.85 -0.51
C LEU A 12 38.34 -3.14 -1.51
N ALA A 13 39.22 -3.91 -2.16
CA ALA A 13 40.06 -3.40 -3.25
C ALA A 13 39.18 -2.80 -4.37
N GLY A 14 39.47 -1.54 -4.74
CA GLY A 14 38.73 -0.79 -5.76
C GLY A 14 37.50 -0.02 -5.26
N ILE A 15 37.21 -0.04 -3.96
CA ILE A 15 36.21 0.81 -3.33
C ILE A 15 36.89 1.76 -2.35
N GLY A 16 37.19 2.98 -2.82
CA GLY A 16 37.71 4.02 -1.95
C GLY A 16 36.59 4.75 -1.17
N PRO A 17 36.94 5.64 -0.19
CA PRO A 17 35.98 6.32 0.68
C PRO A 17 34.86 7.06 -0.07
N LYS A 18 35.18 7.74 -1.18
CA LYS A 18 34.19 8.44 -2.01
C LYS A 18 33.14 7.48 -2.59
N LYS A 19 33.58 6.29 -3.03
CA LYS A 19 32.70 5.30 -3.62
C LYS A 19 31.86 4.61 -2.54
N ALA A 20 32.45 4.33 -1.37
CA ALA A 20 31.73 3.81 -0.20
C ALA A 20 30.61 4.75 0.24
N GLN A 21 30.82 6.07 0.26
CA GLN A 21 29.77 7.07 0.54
C GLN A 21 28.60 7.01 -0.49
N VAL A 22 28.90 6.68 -1.75
CA VAL A 22 27.83 6.51 -2.75
C VAL A 22 27.04 5.23 -2.49
N PHE A 23 27.68 4.14 -2.08
CA PHE A 23 26.99 2.90 -1.67
C PHE A 23 26.10 3.11 -0.43
N GLN A 24 26.48 4.00 0.50
CA GLN A 24 25.64 4.34 1.66
C GLN A 24 24.27 4.93 1.24
N LYS A 25 24.17 5.59 0.07
CA LYS A 25 22.87 6.02 -0.48
C LYS A 25 21.96 4.86 -0.87
N LEU A 26 22.52 3.65 -1.04
CA LEU A 26 21.79 2.40 -1.24
C LEU A 26 21.58 1.63 0.07
N GLY A 27 21.91 2.22 1.22
CA GLY A 27 21.83 1.55 2.53
C GLY A 27 22.97 0.55 2.79
N VAL A 28 24.06 0.59 2.01
CA VAL A 28 25.17 -0.39 2.08
C VAL A 28 26.39 0.26 2.72
N ALA A 29 26.75 -0.18 3.92
CA ALA A 29 27.95 0.26 4.66
C ALA A 29 28.94 -0.88 4.88
N THR A 30 28.47 -2.11 5.06
CA THR A 30 29.26 -3.32 5.35
C THR A 30 29.10 -4.39 4.26
N LEU A 31 29.90 -5.45 4.33
CA LEU A 31 29.78 -6.59 3.42
C LEU A 31 28.45 -7.37 3.65
N ARG A 32 27.95 -7.40 4.86
CA ARG A 32 26.64 -7.94 5.22
C ARG A 32 25.52 -7.14 4.51
N ASP A 33 25.58 -5.82 4.54
CA ASP A 33 24.58 -4.98 3.89
C ASP A 33 24.62 -5.17 2.37
N LEU A 34 25.83 -5.33 1.81
CA LEU A 34 25.98 -5.61 0.38
C LEU A 34 25.37 -6.97 0.00
N ALA A 35 25.61 -8.02 0.80
CA ALA A 35 25.00 -9.34 0.60
C ALA A 35 23.47 -9.32 0.78
N GLY A 36 22.94 -8.35 1.53
CA GLY A 36 21.50 -8.06 1.65
C GLY A 36 20.93 -7.16 0.55
N LEU A 37 21.75 -6.64 -0.35
CA LEU A 37 21.29 -5.85 -1.50
C LEU A 37 20.82 -6.77 -2.61
N TYR A 38 19.56 -7.18 -2.57
CA TYR A 38 19.01 -8.14 -3.53
C TYR A 38 18.79 -7.54 -4.92
N PRO A 39 18.94 -8.36 -6.01
CA PRO A 39 18.61 -7.93 -7.36
C PRO A 39 17.13 -7.61 -7.53
N ARG A 40 16.82 -6.56 -8.28
CA ARG A 40 15.42 -6.18 -8.62
C ARG A 40 14.80 -7.12 -9.65
N ARG A 41 15.62 -7.63 -10.58
CA ARG A 41 15.20 -8.54 -11.65
C ARG A 41 16.40 -9.35 -12.13
N TYR A 42 16.10 -10.37 -12.91
CA TYR A 42 17.11 -11.20 -13.56
C TYR A 42 16.92 -11.16 -15.08
N GLU A 43 18.00 -11.15 -15.82
CA GLU A 43 17.99 -11.35 -17.25
C GLU A 43 18.42 -12.78 -17.54
N ASP A 44 17.53 -13.56 -18.17
CA ASP A 44 17.88 -14.89 -18.64
C ASP A 44 18.79 -14.77 -19.86
N ARG A 45 20.07 -14.96 -19.66
CA ARG A 45 21.10 -14.96 -20.71
C ARG A 45 21.58 -16.36 -21.05
N THR A 46 20.83 -17.41 -20.65
CA THR A 46 21.17 -18.80 -20.95
C THR A 46 20.62 -19.25 -22.30
N GLN A 47 19.69 -18.50 -22.88
CA GLN A 47 19.05 -18.87 -24.13
C GLN A 47 19.86 -18.41 -25.33
N PHE A 48 20.38 -19.38 -26.06
CA PHE A 48 21.10 -19.12 -27.30
C PHE A 48 20.16 -19.14 -28.52
N ARG A 49 20.41 -18.21 -29.44
CA ARG A 49 19.79 -18.20 -30.75
C ARG A 49 20.86 -18.12 -31.81
N THR A 50 20.60 -18.71 -32.98
CA THR A 50 21.42 -18.47 -34.17
C THR A 50 21.05 -17.12 -34.77
N ILE A 51 21.96 -16.54 -35.57
CA ILE A 51 21.72 -15.25 -36.21
C ILE A 51 20.47 -15.29 -37.10
N ALA A 52 20.22 -16.39 -37.81
CA ALA A 52 19.00 -16.54 -38.62
C ALA A 52 17.72 -16.57 -37.77
N ALA A 53 17.73 -17.28 -36.64
CA ALA A 53 16.53 -17.49 -35.76
C ALA A 53 16.22 -16.29 -34.86
N ALA A 54 17.20 -15.42 -34.55
CA ALA A 54 17.01 -14.26 -33.69
C ALA A 54 16.07 -13.24 -34.35
N GLN A 55 15.02 -12.81 -33.64
CA GLN A 55 14.05 -11.88 -34.19
C GLN A 55 14.32 -10.43 -33.77
N PRO A 56 14.00 -9.44 -34.63
CA PRO A 56 14.08 -8.03 -34.28
C PRO A 56 13.22 -7.73 -33.04
N GLY A 57 13.79 -7.01 -32.07
CA GLY A 57 13.14 -6.70 -30.79
C GLY A 57 13.49 -7.66 -29.66
N GLU A 58 13.98 -8.86 -29.95
CA GLU A 58 14.38 -9.89 -28.99
C GLU A 58 15.76 -9.61 -28.39
N ALA A 59 15.94 -9.79 -27.07
CA ALA A 59 17.24 -9.75 -26.41
C ALA A 59 17.72 -11.19 -26.19
N VAL A 60 18.80 -11.57 -26.86
CA VAL A 60 19.26 -12.98 -26.92
C VAL A 60 20.77 -13.09 -26.85
N CYS A 61 21.26 -14.26 -26.44
CA CYS A 61 22.66 -14.65 -26.61
C CYS A 61 22.88 -15.26 -27.98
N ILE A 62 23.89 -14.72 -28.69
CA ILE A 62 24.36 -15.25 -29.97
C ILE A 62 25.81 -15.68 -29.80
N ARG A 63 26.12 -16.94 -30.10
CA ARG A 63 27.47 -17.45 -30.17
C ARG A 63 27.95 -17.30 -31.61
N ALA A 64 28.96 -16.44 -31.83
CA ALA A 64 29.44 -16.12 -33.17
C ALA A 64 30.94 -15.88 -33.18
N VAL A 65 31.55 -16.08 -34.38
CA VAL A 65 32.93 -15.73 -34.65
C VAL A 65 33.01 -14.29 -35.11
N VAL A 66 34.03 -13.56 -34.68
CA VAL A 66 34.34 -12.23 -35.21
C VAL A 66 34.91 -12.40 -36.65
N ALA A 67 34.11 -12.04 -37.63
CA ALA A 67 34.41 -12.32 -39.06
C ALA A 67 35.51 -11.43 -39.63
N ALA A 68 35.77 -10.27 -39.05
CA ALA A 68 36.82 -9.33 -39.50
C ALA A 68 37.30 -8.47 -38.34
N GLU A 69 38.52 -7.96 -38.41
CA GLU A 69 39.08 -7.04 -37.41
C GLU A 69 38.16 -5.85 -37.15
N PRO A 70 37.89 -5.54 -35.86
CA PRO A 70 37.03 -4.44 -35.46
C PRO A 70 37.56 -3.09 -35.99
N ARG A 71 36.66 -2.29 -36.55
CA ARG A 71 37.02 -0.97 -37.10
C ARG A 71 36.49 0.13 -36.21
N ALA A 72 37.41 0.97 -35.71
CA ALA A 72 37.04 2.19 -35.00
C ALA A 72 36.89 3.34 -35.99
N GLN A 73 35.78 4.06 -35.90
CA GLN A 73 35.46 5.23 -36.69
C GLN A 73 35.16 6.39 -35.76
N TYR A 74 35.90 7.46 -35.91
CA TYR A 74 35.64 8.74 -35.23
C TYR A 74 34.63 9.55 -36.05
N VAL A 75 33.46 9.82 -35.49
CA VAL A 75 32.37 10.49 -36.24
C VAL A 75 32.35 11.99 -35.96
N ARG A 76 32.45 12.38 -34.68
CA ARG A 76 32.54 13.79 -34.24
C ARG A 76 33.07 13.85 -32.81
N SER A 77 33.35 15.07 -32.31
CA SER A 77 33.79 15.26 -30.92
C SER A 77 32.84 14.53 -29.95
N GLY A 78 33.40 13.65 -29.13
CA GLY A 78 32.63 12.84 -28.17
C GLY A 78 31.93 11.59 -28.72
N LEU A 79 32.03 11.28 -30.03
CA LEU A 79 31.40 10.11 -30.64
C LEU A 79 32.36 9.23 -31.42
N THR A 80 32.74 8.10 -30.86
CA THR A 80 33.51 7.03 -31.50
C THR A 80 32.63 5.80 -31.67
N LEU A 81 32.63 5.24 -32.87
CA LEU A 81 31.94 3.99 -33.19
C LEU A 81 32.96 2.88 -33.40
N VAL A 82 32.75 1.71 -32.81
CA VAL A 82 33.49 0.48 -33.17
C VAL A 82 32.52 -0.46 -33.85
N LYS A 83 32.75 -0.76 -35.11
CA LYS A 83 31.95 -1.70 -35.90
C LYS A 83 32.63 -3.06 -35.93
N VAL A 84 31.88 -4.09 -35.65
CA VAL A 84 32.31 -5.48 -35.62
C VAL A 84 31.32 -6.30 -36.44
N ARG A 85 31.79 -7.12 -37.34
CA ARG A 85 30.96 -8.08 -38.04
C ARG A 85 31.16 -9.46 -37.41
N ILE A 86 30.08 -10.05 -36.99
CA ILE A 86 30.04 -11.39 -36.39
C ILE A 86 29.27 -12.33 -37.31
N ALA A 87 29.66 -13.59 -37.34
CA ALA A 87 29.00 -14.64 -38.12
C ALA A 87 28.92 -15.95 -37.36
N ASP A 88 27.86 -16.70 -37.64
CA ASP A 88 27.68 -18.10 -37.30
C ASP A 88 27.37 -18.91 -38.57
N ASP A 89 27.09 -20.20 -38.43
CA ASP A 89 26.81 -21.09 -39.59
C ASP A 89 25.50 -20.71 -40.32
N THR A 90 24.70 -19.82 -39.77
CA THR A 90 23.37 -19.43 -40.32
C THR A 90 23.31 -18.04 -40.93
N GLY A 91 24.32 -17.20 -40.67
CA GLY A 91 24.35 -15.84 -41.22
C GLY A 91 25.37 -14.92 -40.56
N ALA A 92 25.25 -13.63 -40.89
CA ALA A 92 26.09 -12.59 -40.32
C ALA A 92 25.26 -11.44 -39.74
N LEU A 93 25.78 -10.80 -38.66
CA LEU A 93 25.18 -9.70 -37.94
C LEU A 93 26.22 -8.59 -37.73
N ASP A 94 25.78 -7.34 -37.86
CA ASP A 94 26.66 -6.19 -37.63
C ASP A 94 26.47 -5.66 -36.21
N VAL A 95 27.53 -5.60 -35.42
CA VAL A 95 27.56 -5.08 -34.03
C VAL A 95 28.16 -3.68 -34.05
N THR A 96 27.54 -2.72 -33.38
CA THR A 96 28.02 -1.36 -33.21
C THR A 96 28.18 -1.00 -31.75
N TYR A 97 29.39 -0.62 -31.35
CA TYR A 97 29.67 -0.09 -30.01
C TYR A 97 29.83 1.42 -30.06
N PHE A 98 29.09 2.15 -29.25
CA PHE A 98 29.18 3.60 -29.10
C PHE A 98 30.09 3.96 -27.93
N ASN A 99 31.07 4.85 -28.17
CA ASN A 99 32.01 5.37 -27.18
C ASN A 99 32.78 4.29 -26.38
N GLN A 100 33.06 3.13 -27.02
CA GLN A 100 33.83 2.04 -26.45
C GLN A 100 35.07 1.71 -27.31
N PRO A 101 36.05 2.62 -27.47
CA PRO A 101 37.20 2.41 -28.35
C PRO A 101 38.07 1.21 -27.96
N TYR A 102 38.04 0.82 -26.68
CA TYR A 102 38.77 -0.35 -26.15
C TYR A 102 38.30 -1.67 -26.79
N ARG A 103 37.06 -1.72 -27.32
CA ARG A 103 36.51 -2.90 -27.99
C ARG A 103 37.29 -3.29 -29.22
N LYS A 104 37.96 -2.35 -29.88
CA LYS A 104 38.83 -2.65 -31.00
C LYS A 104 39.96 -3.60 -30.60
N ASN A 105 40.49 -3.46 -29.40
CA ASN A 105 41.64 -4.25 -28.93
C ASN A 105 41.23 -5.48 -28.11
N SER A 106 39.95 -5.61 -27.77
CA SER A 106 39.43 -6.71 -26.95
C SER A 106 38.71 -7.80 -27.76
N LEU A 107 38.44 -7.56 -29.03
CA LEU A 107 37.79 -8.49 -29.94
C LEU A 107 38.74 -8.81 -31.09
N HIS A 108 38.98 -10.10 -31.37
CA HIS A 108 39.94 -10.54 -32.37
C HIS A 108 39.26 -11.34 -33.46
N ALA A 109 39.60 -11.10 -34.70
CA ALA A 109 39.12 -11.84 -35.86
C ALA A 109 39.46 -13.34 -35.72
N GLY A 110 38.52 -14.21 -36.06
CA GLY A 110 38.67 -15.66 -35.97
C GLY A 110 38.37 -16.25 -34.57
N GLU A 111 38.24 -15.44 -33.51
CA GLU A 111 37.85 -15.90 -32.19
C GLU A 111 36.33 -15.95 -31.99
N THR A 112 35.87 -16.90 -31.19
CA THR A 112 34.45 -17.07 -30.88
C THR A 112 34.08 -16.35 -29.58
N TYR A 113 33.07 -15.50 -29.68
CA TYR A 113 32.48 -14.81 -28.53
C TYR A 113 30.99 -15.11 -28.40
N ILE A 114 30.44 -14.88 -27.20
CA ILE A 114 29.02 -14.86 -26.93
C ILE A 114 28.62 -13.39 -26.80
N PHE A 115 27.66 -12.94 -27.60
CA PHE A 115 27.10 -11.61 -27.59
C PHE A 115 25.69 -11.63 -27.05
N TYR A 116 25.41 -10.83 -26.03
CA TYR A 116 24.04 -10.64 -25.49
C TYR A 116 23.60 -9.21 -25.75
N GLY A 117 22.47 -9.06 -26.40
CA GLY A 117 21.88 -7.76 -26.69
C GLY A 117 20.57 -7.87 -27.44
N LYS A 118 19.92 -6.72 -27.62
CA LYS A 118 18.70 -6.63 -28.42
C LYS A 118 19.02 -6.66 -29.87
N VAL A 119 18.38 -7.55 -30.63
CA VAL A 119 18.52 -7.59 -32.11
C VAL A 119 17.62 -6.52 -32.69
N GLU A 120 18.16 -5.74 -33.62
CA GLU A 120 17.45 -4.67 -34.32
C GLU A 120 17.45 -4.99 -35.82
N ALA A 121 16.41 -4.57 -36.56
CA ALA A 121 16.36 -4.64 -38.00
C ALA A 121 16.81 -3.29 -38.59
N ASN A 122 17.80 -3.33 -39.49
CA ASN A 122 18.20 -2.18 -40.30
C ASN A 122 18.08 -2.58 -41.79
N GLY A 123 16.89 -2.35 -42.35
CA GLY A 123 16.52 -2.90 -43.65
C GLY A 123 16.50 -4.44 -43.62
N PHE A 124 17.24 -5.06 -44.53
CA PHE A 124 17.39 -6.52 -44.60
C PHE A 124 18.47 -7.10 -43.68
N ARG A 125 19.19 -6.26 -42.93
CA ARG A 125 20.29 -6.70 -42.05
C ARG A 125 19.87 -6.64 -40.60
N LYS A 126 20.32 -7.65 -39.85
CA LYS A 126 20.21 -7.67 -38.40
C LYS A 126 21.42 -6.95 -37.80
N THR A 127 21.18 -6.16 -36.75
CA THR A 127 22.19 -5.40 -36.04
C THR A 127 22.02 -5.53 -34.55
N MET A 128 23.08 -5.32 -33.77
CA MET A 128 23.05 -5.17 -32.31
C MET A 128 23.81 -3.89 -31.94
N THR A 129 23.22 -3.15 -31.01
CA THR A 129 23.80 -1.92 -30.46
C THR A 129 24.31 -2.17 -29.04
N ASN A 130 25.61 -1.90 -28.80
CA ASN A 130 26.26 -2.06 -27.49
C ASN A 130 26.02 -3.43 -26.80
N PRO A 131 26.09 -4.58 -27.50
CA PRO A 131 25.90 -5.85 -26.81
C PRO A 131 27.00 -6.08 -25.78
N VAL A 132 26.63 -6.79 -24.71
CA VAL A 132 27.60 -7.36 -23.75
C VAL A 132 28.24 -8.57 -24.43
N CYS A 133 29.56 -8.76 -24.31
CA CYS A 133 30.20 -9.94 -24.86
C CYS A 133 31.25 -10.52 -23.93
N GLU A 134 31.44 -11.84 -24.02
CA GLU A 134 32.49 -12.63 -23.40
C GLU A 134 33.09 -13.59 -24.39
N GLN A 135 34.37 -13.93 -24.21
CA GLN A 135 35.01 -15.00 -24.97
C GLN A 135 34.34 -16.34 -24.66
N ALA A 136 33.98 -17.12 -25.65
CA ALA A 136 33.21 -18.35 -25.48
C ALA A 136 33.85 -19.36 -24.52
N ALA A 137 35.18 -19.40 -24.44
CA ALA A 137 35.94 -20.25 -23.52
C ALA A 137 35.87 -19.80 -22.04
N ARG A 138 35.42 -18.58 -21.77
CA ARG A 138 35.35 -17.97 -20.41
C ARG A 138 33.96 -17.36 -20.11
N CYS A 139 32.93 -17.88 -20.75
CA CYS A 139 31.56 -17.42 -20.54
C CYS A 139 31.02 -17.87 -19.19
N GLY A 140 29.94 -17.24 -18.74
CA GLY A 140 29.25 -17.56 -17.50
C GLY A 140 29.29 -16.46 -16.44
N THR A 141 30.03 -15.37 -16.74
CA THR A 141 30.05 -14.22 -15.81
C THR A 141 29.01 -13.15 -16.17
N VAL A 142 28.87 -12.82 -17.46
CA VAL A 142 27.90 -11.82 -17.95
C VAL A 142 27.04 -12.34 -19.10
N THR A 143 27.41 -13.48 -19.69
CA THR A 143 26.66 -14.23 -20.70
C THR A 143 26.51 -15.68 -20.24
N ASN A 144 25.56 -16.44 -20.81
CA ASN A 144 25.27 -17.82 -20.42
C ASN A 144 25.01 -17.99 -18.90
N CYS A 145 24.25 -17.06 -18.32
CA CYS A 145 23.89 -17.08 -16.90
C CYS A 145 22.57 -16.34 -16.66
N PHE A 146 21.93 -16.60 -15.52
CA PHE A 146 20.92 -15.71 -14.98
C PHE A 146 21.61 -14.46 -14.41
N TYR A 147 21.54 -13.34 -15.15
CA TYR A 147 22.27 -12.14 -14.79
C TYR A 147 21.48 -11.27 -13.80
N PRO A 148 21.96 -11.06 -12.56
CA PRO A 148 21.29 -10.23 -11.59
C PRO A 148 21.42 -8.75 -11.93
N VAL A 149 20.28 -8.03 -11.89
CA VAL A 149 20.22 -6.57 -12.09
C VAL A 149 19.90 -5.88 -10.77
N TYR A 150 20.89 -5.19 -10.22
CA TYR A 150 20.79 -4.51 -8.93
C TYR A 150 20.20 -3.10 -9.04
N PRO A 151 19.61 -2.56 -7.94
CA PRO A 151 19.29 -1.15 -7.85
C PRO A 151 20.56 -0.31 -7.96
N LEU A 152 20.48 0.82 -8.68
CA LEU A 152 21.59 1.73 -8.90
C LEU A 152 21.31 3.11 -8.31
N THR A 153 22.41 3.81 -8.01
CA THR A 153 22.41 5.25 -7.73
C THR A 153 23.49 5.95 -8.57
N THR A 154 23.40 7.26 -8.72
CA THR A 154 24.38 8.03 -9.47
C THR A 154 25.79 7.79 -8.92
N GLY A 155 26.72 7.32 -9.76
CA GLY A 155 28.11 7.04 -9.41
C GLY A 155 28.43 5.58 -9.06
N VAL A 156 27.45 4.67 -9.09
CA VAL A 156 27.67 3.21 -8.96
C VAL A 156 27.11 2.49 -10.19
N THR A 157 27.88 1.56 -10.73
CA THR A 157 27.50 0.73 -11.89
C THR A 157 27.18 -0.70 -11.49
N GLN A 158 26.45 -1.44 -12.35
CA GLN A 158 26.20 -2.88 -12.16
C GLN A 158 27.51 -3.68 -11.95
N ASN A 159 28.55 -3.30 -12.69
CA ASN A 159 29.85 -3.96 -12.59
C ASN A 159 30.54 -3.70 -11.24
N ASP A 160 30.36 -2.52 -10.67
CA ASP A 160 30.89 -2.19 -9.34
C ASP A 160 30.26 -3.06 -8.26
N ILE A 161 28.92 -3.18 -8.27
CA ILE A 161 28.20 -4.03 -7.32
C ILE A 161 28.62 -5.50 -7.48
N ARG A 162 28.65 -6.02 -8.71
CA ARG A 162 29.03 -7.41 -8.96
C ARG A 162 30.44 -7.75 -8.53
N LYS A 163 31.41 -6.87 -8.79
CA LYS A 163 32.80 -7.07 -8.35
C LYS A 163 32.91 -7.10 -6.83
N ALA A 164 32.15 -6.28 -6.13
CA ALA A 164 32.12 -6.23 -4.68
C ALA A 164 31.32 -7.39 -4.06
N MET A 165 30.34 -7.92 -4.78
CA MET A 165 29.44 -8.98 -4.30
C MET A 165 30.20 -10.29 -4.04
N THR A 166 31.14 -10.70 -4.93
CA THR A 166 31.90 -11.95 -4.75
C THR A 166 32.64 -12.01 -3.41
N PRO A 167 33.48 -11.01 -3.04
CA PRO A 167 34.12 -11.03 -1.73
C PRO A 167 33.11 -10.87 -0.56
N ALA A 168 31.97 -10.18 -0.77
CA ALA A 168 30.94 -10.09 0.26
C ALA A 168 30.28 -11.43 0.53
N LEU A 169 29.96 -12.22 -0.50
CA LEU A 169 29.44 -13.58 -0.35
C LEU A 169 30.42 -14.48 0.37
N HIS A 170 31.71 -14.44 0.00
CA HIS A 170 32.76 -15.21 0.70
C HIS A 170 32.91 -14.83 2.17
N ALA A 171 32.66 -13.59 2.53
CA ALA A 171 32.71 -13.13 3.91
C ALA A 171 31.45 -13.50 4.72
N CYS A 172 30.31 -13.71 4.06
CA CYS A 172 29.03 -13.96 4.70
C CYS A 172 28.68 -15.46 4.79
N ILE A 173 28.94 -16.23 3.74
CA ILE A 173 28.62 -17.65 3.67
C ILE A 173 29.41 -18.39 4.74
N GLY A 174 28.73 -19.20 5.57
CA GLY A 174 29.30 -19.94 6.70
C GLY A 174 29.61 -19.09 7.94
N GLN A 175 29.45 -17.75 7.88
CA GLN A 175 29.70 -16.87 9.03
C GLN A 175 28.43 -16.20 9.57
N LEU A 176 27.37 -16.14 8.79
CA LEU A 176 26.08 -15.64 9.25
C LEU A 176 25.32 -16.71 10.02
N GLN A 177 24.79 -16.34 11.17
CA GLN A 177 23.87 -17.22 11.90
C GLN A 177 22.49 -17.17 11.24
N ASP A 178 21.89 -18.34 11.04
CA ASP A 178 20.54 -18.42 10.48
C ASP A 178 19.52 -17.78 11.42
N VAL A 179 18.69 -16.92 10.85
CA VAL A 179 17.64 -16.20 11.57
C VAL A 179 16.42 -17.11 11.81
N ILE A 180 16.20 -18.09 10.92
CA ILE A 180 15.07 -19.03 11.03
C ILE A 180 15.50 -20.24 11.84
N PRO A 181 14.80 -20.58 12.94
CA PRO A 181 15.05 -21.79 13.69
C PRO A 181 14.94 -23.05 12.82
N ALA A 182 15.76 -24.06 13.11
CA ALA A 182 15.89 -25.27 12.26
C ALA A 182 14.59 -26.10 12.16
N ASP A 183 13.74 -26.09 13.18
CA ASP A 183 12.43 -26.73 13.20
C ASP A 183 11.45 -26.02 12.26
N ILE A 184 11.43 -24.70 12.27
CA ILE A 184 10.65 -23.86 11.36
C ILE A 184 11.14 -24.05 9.91
N ALA A 185 12.45 -24.02 9.67
CA ALA A 185 13.01 -24.24 8.33
C ALA A 185 12.58 -25.58 7.75
N ARG A 186 12.56 -26.65 8.56
CA ARG A 186 12.08 -27.98 8.17
C ARG A 186 10.58 -28.02 7.92
N ALA A 187 9.78 -27.42 8.81
CA ALA A 187 8.31 -27.41 8.70
C ALA A 187 7.83 -26.75 7.39
N TYR A 188 8.48 -25.67 6.97
CA TYR A 188 8.12 -24.93 5.75
C TYR A 188 8.98 -25.28 4.53
N GLN A 189 9.82 -26.32 4.63
CA GLN A 189 10.70 -26.82 3.55
C GLN A 189 11.53 -25.69 2.92
N LEU A 190 12.22 -24.93 3.77
CA LEU A 190 13.06 -23.82 3.37
C LEU A 190 14.49 -24.27 3.13
N ALA A 191 15.16 -23.70 2.14
CA ALA A 191 16.56 -23.91 1.88
C ALA A 191 17.43 -23.33 3.02
N GLN A 192 18.66 -23.80 3.13
CA GLN A 192 19.66 -23.24 4.04
C GLN A 192 19.99 -21.79 3.65
N GLN A 193 20.36 -20.97 4.61
CA GLN A 193 20.67 -19.54 4.41
C GLN A 193 21.81 -19.35 3.40
N ASP A 194 22.89 -20.11 3.52
CA ASP A 194 24.04 -20.01 2.62
C ASP A 194 23.68 -20.33 1.17
N TYR A 195 22.86 -21.39 0.98
CA TYR A 195 22.34 -21.75 -0.34
C TYR A 195 21.50 -20.62 -0.94
N ALA A 196 20.61 -20.03 -0.14
CA ALA A 196 19.76 -18.96 -0.58
C ALA A 196 20.56 -17.69 -0.91
N LEU A 197 21.52 -17.32 -0.07
CA LEU A 197 22.39 -16.18 -0.27
C LEU A 197 23.26 -16.36 -1.54
N GLN A 198 23.80 -17.54 -1.78
CA GLN A 198 24.57 -17.81 -3.00
C GLN A 198 23.68 -17.70 -4.25
N ASN A 199 22.51 -18.35 -4.26
CA ASN A 199 21.68 -18.46 -5.46
C ASN A 199 20.81 -17.23 -5.74
N ILE A 200 20.61 -16.34 -4.79
CA ILE A 200 19.96 -15.05 -5.08
C ILE A 200 20.88 -14.10 -5.86
N HIS A 201 22.19 -14.20 -5.69
CA HIS A 201 23.19 -13.36 -6.36
C HIS A 201 23.83 -14.03 -7.57
N GLN A 202 24.00 -15.35 -7.51
CA GLN A 202 24.65 -16.15 -8.54
C GLN A 202 23.85 -17.44 -8.75
N PRO A 203 22.63 -17.37 -9.31
CA PRO A 203 21.77 -18.54 -9.46
C PRO A 203 22.38 -19.55 -10.44
N ALA A 204 22.39 -20.81 -10.03
CA ALA A 204 22.83 -21.90 -10.89
C ALA A 204 21.85 -22.14 -12.05
N ASP A 205 20.54 -22.06 -11.73
CA ASP A 205 19.43 -22.21 -12.67
C ASP A 205 18.18 -21.51 -12.13
N ALA A 206 17.08 -21.56 -12.87
CA ALA A 206 15.80 -20.93 -12.50
C ALA A 206 15.22 -21.55 -11.21
N GLN A 207 15.34 -22.86 -11.00
CA GLN A 207 14.82 -23.56 -9.84
C GLN A 207 15.59 -23.19 -8.57
N ALA A 208 16.92 -23.08 -8.66
CA ALA A 208 17.77 -22.61 -7.57
C ALA A 208 17.43 -21.17 -7.17
N LEU A 209 17.17 -20.30 -8.17
CA LEU A 209 16.72 -18.93 -7.92
C LEU A 209 15.38 -18.88 -7.19
N ASP A 210 14.38 -19.63 -7.65
CA ASP A 210 13.06 -19.68 -7.02
C ASP A 210 13.14 -20.23 -5.59
N THR A 211 13.94 -21.25 -5.36
CA THR A 211 14.19 -21.83 -4.03
C THR A 211 14.85 -20.81 -3.09
N ALA A 212 15.85 -20.09 -3.58
CA ALA A 212 16.52 -19.04 -2.82
C ALA A 212 15.54 -17.88 -2.50
N ARG A 213 14.76 -17.45 -3.49
CA ARG A 213 13.78 -16.40 -3.32
C ARG A 213 12.70 -16.77 -2.31
N LYS A 214 12.13 -17.97 -2.38
CA LYS A 214 11.16 -18.49 -1.40
C LYS A 214 11.70 -18.37 0.02
N ARG A 215 12.94 -18.81 0.25
CA ARG A 215 13.60 -18.75 1.57
C ARG A 215 13.75 -17.30 2.08
N LEU A 216 14.26 -16.40 1.26
CA LEU A 216 14.56 -15.02 1.67
C LEU A 216 13.29 -14.20 1.86
N VAL A 217 12.27 -14.40 1.03
CA VAL A 217 10.94 -13.81 1.21
C VAL A 217 10.32 -14.26 2.54
N PHE A 218 10.37 -15.57 2.84
CA PHE A 218 9.88 -16.08 4.11
C PHE A 218 10.64 -15.47 5.30
N GLU A 219 11.96 -15.39 5.22
CA GLU A 219 12.80 -14.80 6.28
C GLU A 219 12.42 -13.38 6.58
N GLU A 220 12.32 -12.53 5.56
CA GLU A 220 11.98 -11.11 5.72
C GLU A 220 10.62 -10.94 6.39
N LEU A 221 9.61 -11.71 5.95
CA LEU A 221 8.26 -11.70 6.51
C LEU A 221 8.19 -12.29 7.92
N PHE A 222 8.98 -13.33 8.20
CA PHE A 222 9.05 -13.97 9.51
C PHE A 222 9.67 -13.05 10.56
N VAL A 223 10.76 -12.37 10.23
CA VAL A 223 11.39 -11.37 11.11
C VAL A 223 10.42 -10.22 11.40
N LEU A 224 9.75 -9.70 10.37
CA LEU A 224 8.75 -8.64 10.51
C LEU A 224 7.57 -9.10 11.40
N SER A 225 7.02 -10.27 11.14
CA SER A 225 5.89 -10.82 11.91
C SER A 225 6.27 -11.06 13.37
N THR A 226 7.48 -11.57 13.62
CA THR A 226 8.00 -11.80 14.98
C THR A 226 8.20 -10.48 15.72
N ALA A 227 8.78 -9.50 15.06
CA ALA A 227 9.02 -8.18 15.62
C ALA A 227 7.71 -7.49 16.03
N MET A 228 6.71 -7.51 15.15
CA MET A 228 5.38 -6.95 15.44
C MET A 228 4.63 -7.68 16.55
N ALA A 229 4.70 -9.02 16.56
CA ALA A 229 4.07 -9.81 17.60
C ALA A 229 4.70 -9.57 19.00
N ARG A 230 6.00 -9.28 19.06
CA ARG A 230 6.69 -8.90 20.31
C ARG A 230 6.23 -7.55 20.84
N ILE A 231 6.09 -6.53 19.99
CA ILE A 231 5.56 -5.23 20.42
C ILE A 231 4.17 -5.41 21.02
N ARG A 232 3.31 -6.20 20.35
CA ARG A 232 1.97 -6.52 20.85
C ARG A 232 2.02 -7.19 22.21
N SER A 233 2.92 -8.16 22.40
CA SER A 233 3.08 -8.86 23.67
C SER A 233 3.55 -7.93 24.81
N GLN A 234 4.45 -7.00 24.52
CA GLN A 234 4.92 -6.02 25.51
C GLN A 234 3.79 -5.09 25.96
N ARG A 235 3.00 -4.54 25.05
CA ARG A 235 1.83 -3.71 25.39
C ARG A 235 0.79 -4.47 26.23
N ARG A 236 0.59 -5.76 25.95
CA ARG A 236 -0.30 -6.62 26.75
C ARG A 236 0.15 -6.81 28.20
N ALA A 237 1.43 -6.69 28.47
CA ALA A 237 1.99 -6.83 29.81
C ALA A 237 1.74 -5.60 30.72
N GLU A 238 1.37 -4.45 30.16
CA GLU A 238 1.20 -3.20 30.91
C GLU A 238 -0.11 -3.12 31.70
N GLY A 239 -1.04 -4.07 31.51
CA GLY A 239 -2.34 -4.08 32.19
C GLY A 239 -3.29 -2.99 31.68
N GLY A 240 -4.59 -3.24 31.66
CA GLY A 240 -5.60 -2.29 31.20
C GLY A 240 -6.82 -2.26 32.10
N ILE A 241 -7.77 -1.38 31.81
CA ILE A 241 -9.06 -1.35 32.49
C ILE A 241 -9.78 -2.67 32.23
N ARG A 242 -9.99 -3.47 33.26
CA ARG A 242 -10.77 -4.71 33.15
C ARG A 242 -12.26 -4.41 33.32
N MET A 243 -13.01 -4.61 32.24
CA MET A 243 -14.47 -4.41 32.29
C MET A 243 -15.20 -5.68 32.71
N ARG A 244 -16.36 -5.51 33.34
CA ARG A 244 -17.24 -6.63 33.76
C ARG A 244 -18.06 -7.07 32.55
N PRO A 245 -18.31 -8.37 32.36
CA PRO A 245 -19.21 -8.86 31.32
C PRO A 245 -20.62 -8.28 31.48
N ALA A 246 -21.26 -7.92 30.37
CA ALA A 246 -22.64 -7.50 30.28
C ALA A 246 -23.34 -8.25 29.14
N ASP A 247 -24.66 -8.40 29.22
CA ASP A 247 -25.45 -9.11 28.22
C ASP A 247 -25.71 -8.23 27.00
N LEU A 248 -25.00 -8.50 25.93
CA LEU A 248 -25.13 -7.80 24.66
C LEU A 248 -26.52 -7.91 24.01
N GLU A 249 -27.29 -8.95 24.32
CA GLU A 249 -28.65 -9.07 23.80
C GLU A 249 -29.56 -7.93 24.29
N THR A 250 -29.29 -7.35 25.46
CA THR A 250 -29.97 -6.15 25.96
C THR A 250 -29.79 -4.97 24.97
N PHE A 251 -28.57 -4.78 24.45
CA PHE A 251 -28.31 -3.76 23.44
C PHE A 251 -29.00 -4.11 22.13
N TYR A 252 -28.85 -5.35 21.64
CA TYR A 252 -29.35 -5.75 20.31
C TYR A 252 -30.89 -5.70 20.21
N ARG A 253 -31.62 -6.01 21.27
CA ARG A 253 -33.11 -5.97 21.31
C ARG A 253 -33.67 -4.56 21.16
N THR A 254 -32.91 -3.53 21.52
CA THR A 254 -33.34 -2.13 21.47
C THR A 254 -33.12 -1.51 20.09
N LEU A 255 -32.33 -2.18 19.23
CA LEU A 255 -32.04 -1.67 17.89
C LEU A 255 -33.28 -1.75 16.97
N PRO A 256 -33.49 -0.76 16.09
CA PRO A 256 -34.58 -0.79 15.11
C PRO A 256 -34.36 -1.80 13.96
N PHE A 257 -33.25 -2.52 13.96
CA PHE A 257 -32.87 -3.51 12.96
C PHE A 257 -32.01 -4.61 13.60
N SER A 258 -31.93 -5.76 12.94
CA SER A 258 -31.07 -6.87 13.41
C SER A 258 -29.64 -6.69 12.90
N PRO A 259 -28.62 -6.76 13.77
CA PRO A 259 -27.22 -6.75 13.35
C PRO A 259 -26.88 -7.97 12.48
N THR A 260 -25.97 -7.77 11.52
CA THR A 260 -25.45 -8.89 10.71
C THR A 260 -24.58 -9.82 11.55
N GLY A 261 -24.36 -11.05 11.06
CA GLY A 261 -23.46 -12.01 11.71
C GLY A 261 -22.04 -11.46 11.87
N ALA A 262 -21.53 -10.75 10.85
CA ALA A 262 -20.21 -10.12 10.90
C ALA A 262 -20.12 -9.00 11.96
N GLN A 263 -21.14 -8.17 12.08
CA GLN A 263 -21.21 -7.13 13.13
C GLN A 263 -21.23 -7.76 14.52
N ARG A 264 -22.03 -8.79 14.75
CA ARG A 264 -22.07 -9.52 16.03
C ARG A 264 -20.71 -10.14 16.37
N ARG A 265 -20.03 -10.77 15.41
CA ARG A 265 -18.67 -11.30 15.59
C ARG A 265 -17.67 -10.19 15.97
N ALA A 266 -17.73 -9.05 15.32
CA ALA A 266 -16.83 -7.92 15.60
C ALA A 266 -17.05 -7.34 16.99
N VAL A 267 -18.31 -7.16 17.41
CA VAL A 267 -18.67 -6.71 18.77
C VAL A 267 -18.22 -7.73 19.82
N ALA A 268 -18.52 -9.01 19.63
CA ALA A 268 -18.12 -10.05 20.56
C ALA A 268 -16.60 -10.11 20.78
N ALA A 269 -15.83 -9.98 19.70
CA ALA A 269 -14.37 -9.94 19.77
C ALA A 269 -13.85 -8.69 20.52
N ALA A 270 -14.45 -7.52 20.28
CA ALA A 270 -14.08 -6.29 20.99
C ALA A 270 -14.40 -6.38 22.49
N VAL A 271 -15.60 -6.88 22.84
CA VAL A 271 -16.01 -7.06 24.24
C VAL A 271 -15.14 -8.09 24.95
N GLN A 272 -14.75 -9.18 24.27
CA GLN A 272 -13.83 -10.16 24.84
C GLN A 272 -12.48 -9.53 25.20
N ASP A 273 -11.96 -8.64 24.34
CA ASP A 273 -10.73 -7.91 24.64
C ASP A 273 -10.93 -6.99 25.85
N MET A 274 -12.03 -6.23 25.93
CA MET A 274 -12.31 -5.30 27.04
C MET A 274 -12.48 -6.03 28.40
N VAL A 275 -12.96 -7.26 28.39
CA VAL A 275 -13.10 -8.10 29.62
C VAL A 275 -11.76 -8.73 30.01
N SER A 276 -10.81 -8.90 29.10
CA SER A 276 -9.55 -9.64 29.33
C SER A 276 -8.63 -8.99 30.38
N GLY A 277 -8.80 -7.68 30.65
CA GLY A 277 -7.90 -6.89 31.50
C GLY A 277 -6.63 -6.44 30.78
N VAL A 278 -6.55 -6.64 29.45
CA VAL A 278 -5.50 -6.14 28.55
C VAL A 278 -6.10 -4.98 27.77
N PRO A 279 -5.36 -3.87 27.56
CA PRO A 279 -5.88 -2.79 26.74
C PRO A 279 -6.23 -3.29 25.34
N MET A 280 -7.50 -3.20 24.96
CA MET A 280 -7.91 -3.50 23.59
C MET A 280 -7.22 -2.54 22.61
N SER A 281 -6.66 -3.07 21.56
CA SER A 281 -6.16 -2.30 20.42
C SER A 281 -6.66 -2.99 19.14
N ARG A 282 -7.86 -2.58 18.65
CA ARG A 282 -8.58 -3.32 17.60
C ARG A 282 -8.96 -2.44 16.42
N LEU A 283 -8.67 -2.94 15.23
CA LEU A 283 -9.13 -2.38 13.95
C LEU A 283 -10.42 -3.08 13.53
N VAL A 284 -11.49 -2.31 13.34
CA VAL A 284 -12.71 -2.76 12.67
C VAL A 284 -12.69 -2.29 11.23
N GLN A 285 -12.55 -3.22 10.32
CA GLN A 285 -12.47 -2.98 8.90
C GLN A 285 -13.74 -3.49 8.21
N GLY A 286 -14.28 -2.71 7.30
CA GLY A 286 -15.43 -3.11 6.50
C GLY A 286 -15.72 -2.08 5.43
N ASP A 287 -16.45 -2.48 4.41
CA ASP A 287 -16.80 -1.62 3.30
C ASP A 287 -17.60 -0.37 3.74
N VAL A 288 -17.69 0.62 2.87
CA VAL A 288 -18.52 1.80 3.10
C VAL A 288 -19.97 1.36 3.29
N GLY A 289 -20.56 1.76 4.43
CA GLY A 289 -21.93 1.36 4.78
C GLY A 289 -22.10 -0.06 5.33
N SER A 290 -21.04 -0.75 5.73
CA SER A 290 -21.11 -2.06 6.42
C SER A 290 -21.60 -1.97 7.88
N GLY A 291 -21.82 -0.75 8.40
CA GLY A 291 -22.33 -0.50 9.74
C GLY A 291 -21.26 -0.54 10.84
N LYS A 292 -20.03 -0.10 10.56
CA LYS A 292 -18.97 0.05 11.57
C LYS A 292 -19.39 0.88 12.79
N THR A 293 -20.20 1.92 12.58
CA THR A 293 -20.73 2.77 13.64
C THR A 293 -21.59 2.00 14.65
N LEU A 294 -22.28 0.94 14.21
CA LEU A 294 -23.02 0.06 15.12
C LEU A 294 -22.08 -0.68 16.09
N VAL A 295 -20.94 -1.18 15.57
CA VAL A 295 -19.94 -1.84 16.41
C VAL A 295 -19.37 -0.85 17.43
N ALA A 296 -19.11 0.38 17.02
CA ALA A 296 -18.70 1.45 17.92
C ALA A 296 -19.75 1.75 18.98
N ALA A 297 -21.03 1.87 18.59
CA ALA A 297 -22.14 2.10 19.53
C ALA A 297 -22.27 0.98 20.57
N ALA A 298 -22.14 -0.29 20.17
CA ALA A 298 -22.14 -1.43 21.08
C ALA A 298 -20.98 -1.40 22.08
N CYS A 299 -19.77 -1.03 21.62
CA CYS A 299 -18.61 -0.88 22.50
C CYS A 299 -18.77 0.30 23.47
N ILE A 300 -19.38 1.42 23.02
CA ILE A 300 -19.71 2.57 23.87
C ILE A 300 -20.72 2.18 24.94
N TRP A 301 -21.79 1.51 24.54
CA TRP A 301 -22.77 0.99 25.50
C TRP A 301 -22.10 0.07 26.53
N PHE A 302 -21.25 -0.83 26.10
CA PHE A 302 -20.51 -1.73 26.98
C PHE A 302 -19.57 -0.99 27.94
N ALA A 303 -18.90 0.06 27.48
CA ALA A 303 -18.06 0.92 28.33
C ALA A 303 -18.90 1.68 29.39
N HIS A 304 -20.06 2.18 28.97
CA HIS A 304 -21.02 2.84 29.90
C HIS A 304 -21.50 1.91 31.00
N GLU A 305 -21.86 0.65 30.68
CA GLU A 305 -22.23 -0.38 31.69
C GLU A 305 -21.11 -0.67 32.72
N ASN A 306 -19.89 -0.19 32.41
CA ASN A 306 -18.72 -0.28 33.28
C ASN A 306 -18.28 1.08 33.87
N ASP A 307 -19.18 2.06 33.92
CA ASP A 307 -18.95 3.41 34.44
C ASP A 307 -17.78 4.13 33.76
N CYS A 308 -17.52 3.84 32.47
CA CYS A 308 -16.45 4.43 31.70
C CYS A 308 -16.97 5.39 30.62
N GLN A 309 -16.28 6.51 30.46
CA GLN A 309 -16.53 7.44 29.37
C GLN A 309 -15.85 6.97 28.08
N SER A 310 -16.44 7.38 26.95
CA SER A 310 -15.94 7.09 25.61
C SER A 310 -15.62 8.37 24.82
N ALA A 311 -14.50 8.38 24.09
CA ALA A 311 -14.14 9.44 23.17
C ALA A 311 -14.20 8.91 21.73
N PHE A 312 -14.97 9.58 20.87
CA PHE A 312 -15.09 9.22 19.45
C PHE A 312 -14.50 10.34 18.59
N MET A 313 -13.42 10.09 17.89
CA MET A 313 -12.72 11.05 17.04
C MET A 313 -13.05 10.81 15.57
N ALA A 314 -13.55 11.86 14.89
CA ALA A 314 -13.84 11.88 13.46
C ALA A 314 -13.03 12.97 12.73
N PRO A 315 -12.66 12.79 11.45
CA PRO A 315 -11.73 13.68 10.75
C PRO A 315 -12.30 15.04 10.39
N THR A 316 -13.62 15.18 10.28
CA THR A 316 -14.28 16.43 9.89
C THR A 316 -15.45 16.77 10.79
N GLU A 317 -15.86 18.04 10.80
CA GLU A 317 -17.00 18.51 11.59
C GLU A 317 -18.33 17.89 11.13
N ILE A 318 -18.51 17.73 9.82
CA ILE A 318 -19.70 17.08 9.24
C ILE A 318 -19.83 15.62 9.70
N LEU A 319 -18.73 14.87 9.64
CA LEU A 319 -18.73 13.49 10.16
C LEU A 319 -18.98 13.43 11.66
N THR A 320 -18.44 14.38 12.41
CA THR A 320 -18.70 14.49 13.85
C THR A 320 -20.18 14.70 14.12
N GLU A 321 -20.85 15.53 13.36
CA GLU A 321 -22.28 15.78 13.43
C GLU A 321 -23.12 14.54 13.10
N GLN A 322 -22.76 13.83 12.02
CA GLN A 322 -23.42 12.60 11.61
C GLN A 322 -23.24 11.48 12.67
N HIS A 323 -22.04 11.33 13.19
CA HIS A 323 -21.77 10.34 14.25
C HIS A 323 -22.47 10.71 15.56
N GLU A 324 -22.48 11.99 15.95
CA GLU A 324 -23.24 12.45 17.11
C GLU A 324 -24.72 12.08 16.97
N HIS A 325 -25.33 12.42 15.84
CA HIS A 325 -26.75 12.14 15.58
C HIS A 325 -27.04 10.62 15.62
N THR A 326 -26.22 9.82 14.93
CA THR A 326 -26.37 8.37 14.87
C THR A 326 -26.19 7.72 16.25
N LEU A 327 -25.14 8.11 16.97
CA LEU A 327 -24.86 7.57 18.30
C LEU A 327 -25.93 8.01 19.30
N ARG A 328 -26.42 9.23 19.22
CA ARG A 328 -27.52 9.71 20.06
C ARG A 328 -28.78 8.85 19.87
N THR A 329 -29.17 8.63 18.60
CA THR A 329 -30.33 7.80 18.26
C THR A 329 -30.20 6.36 18.79
N LEU A 330 -29.00 5.76 18.70
CA LEU A 330 -28.77 4.38 19.13
C LEU A 330 -28.60 4.22 20.66
N LEU A 331 -28.14 5.26 21.35
CA LEU A 331 -27.69 5.18 22.74
C LEU A 331 -28.64 5.91 23.74
N GLU A 332 -29.47 6.86 23.29
CA GLU A 332 -30.48 7.53 24.14
C GLU A 332 -31.42 6.56 24.85
N PRO A 333 -31.88 5.44 24.26
CA PRO A 333 -32.73 4.48 24.95
C PRO A 333 -32.10 3.88 26.21
N PHE A 334 -30.76 3.95 26.32
CA PHE A 334 -30.01 3.47 27.49
C PHE A 334 -29.62 4.61 28.45
N GLY A 335 -30.12 5.82 28.25
CA GLY A 335 -29.79 6.98 29.06
C GLY A 335 -28.36 7.53 28.87
N ILE A 336 -27.64 7.10 27.82
CA ILE A 336 -26.26 7.51 27.53
C ILE A 336 -26.26 8.92 26.95
N ARG A 337 -25.53 9.83 27.58
CA ARG A 337 -25.47 11.24 27.24
C ARG A 337 -24.33 11.51 26.22
N VAL A 338 -24.72 11.86 25.01
CA VAL A 338 -23.78 12.11 23.91
C VAL A 338 -23.58 13.62 23.74
N GLY A 339 -22.34 14.08 23.81
CA GLY A 339 -21.94 15.46 23.54
C GLY A 339 -21.03 15.60 22.34
N ARG A 340 -20.92 16.83 21.79
CA ARG A 340 -20.05 17.15 20.65
C ARG A 340 -19.01 18.18 21.04
N LEU A 341 -17.77 18.04 20.49
CA LEU A 341 -16.69 19.03 20.65
C LEU A 341 -15.92 19.23 19.34
N THR A 342 -16.14 20.38 18.70
CA THR A 342 -15.52 20.73 17.40
C THR A 342 -14.86 22.12 17.42
N GLY A 343 -14.06 22.40 16.39
CA GLY A 343 -13.38 23.69 16.21
C GLY A 343 -14.33 24.87 16.04
N ALA A 344 -15.46 24.68 15.35
CA ALA A 344 -16.42 25.74 15.01
C ALA A 344 -17.33 26.17 16.20
N MET A 345 -17.40 25.37 17.28
CA MET A 345 -18.21 25.72 18.46
C MET A 345 -17.71 27.01 19.15
N THR A 346 -18.64 27.76 19.75
CA THR A 346 -18.32 28.95 20.53
C THR A 346 -17.50 28.60 21.79
N ALA A 347 -16.75 29.56 22.30
CA ALA A 347 -15.93 29.35 23.50
C ALA A 347 -16.80 28.92 24.72
N ARG A 348 -18.03 29.44 24.82
CA ARG A 348 -18.98 29.06 25.86
C ARG A 348 -19.40 27.59 25.74
N GLN A 349 -19.82 27.16 24.56
CA GLN A 349 -20.22 25.77 24.30
C GLN A 349 -19.07 24.80 24.58
N LYS A 350 -17.85 25.13 24.10
CA LYS A 350 -16.66 24.31 24.38
C LYS A 350 -16.39 24.16 25.86
N ARG A 351 -16.55 25.24 26.65
CA ARG A 351 -16.36 25.20 28.09
C ARG A 351 -17.42 24.31 28.77
N GLU A 352 -18.70 24.48 28.45
CA GLU A 352 -19.78 23.69 28.98
C GLU A 352 -19.57 22.17 28.75
N VAL A 353 -19.17 21.78 27.53
CA VAL A 353 -18.86 20.37 27.20
C VAL A 353 -17.65 19.86 27.98
N LYS A 354 -16.57 20.66 28.11
CA LYS A 354 -15.37 20.25 28.86
C LYS A 354 -15.67 20.09 30.35
N GLU A 355 -16.42 21.00 30.95
CA GLU A 355 -16.84 20.91 32.33
C GLU A 355 -17.74 19.67 32.56
N ALA A 356 -18.67 19.40 31.66
CA ALA A 356 -19.50 18.21 31.71
C ALA A 356 -18.72 16.88 31.56
N LEU A 357 -17.70 16.85 30.72
CA LEU A 357 -16.80 15.69 30.60
C LEU A 357 -16.00 15.46 31.89
N ALA A 358 -15.37 16.52 32.39
CA ALA A 358 -14.56 16.43 33.61
C ALA A 358 -15.39 16.07 34.85
N GLY A 359 -16.68 16.49 34.87
CA GLY A 359 -17.60 16.17 35.94
C GLY A 359 -18.35 14.85 35.80
N GLY A 360 -18.10 14.06 34.75
CA GLY A 360 -18.79 12.79 34.50
C GLY A 360 -20.26 12.96 34.08
N LEU A 361 -20.67 14.17 33.67
CA LEU A 361 -22.02 14.46 33.20
C LEU A 361 -22.28 14.10 31.74
N LEU A 362 -21.22 13.79 30.97
CA LEU A 362 -21.28 13.23 29.61
C LEU A 362 -20.62 11.87 29.61
N ASP A 363 -21.28 10.90 28.99
CA ASP A 363 -20.79 9.52 28.89
C ASP A 363 -19.96 9.33 27.58
N VAL A 364 -20.32 10.05 26.53
CA VAL A 364 -19.66 10.01 25.23
C VAL A 364 -19.41 11.41 24.72
N VAL A 365 -18.24 11.66 24.16
CA VAL A 365 -17.96 12.85 23.39
C VAL A 365 -17.53 12.48 21.98
N VAL A 366 -18.20 13.07 20.97
CA VAL A 366 -17.84 12.98 19.55
C VAL A 366 -17.15 14.26 19.16
N GLY A 367 -15.98 14.20 18.54
CA GLY A 367 -15.28 15.43 18.16
C GLY A 367 -14.20 15.23 17.10
N THR A 368 -13.63 16.36 16.68
CA THR A 368 -12.48 16.40 15.80
C THR A 368 -11.18 16.41 16.62
N HIS A 369 -10.06 16.83 16.01
CA HIS A 369 -8.81 17.09 16.73
C HIS A 369 -8.96 18.01 17.96
N ALA A 370 -10.08 18.69 18.14
CA ALA A 370 -10.38 19.48 19.34
C ALA A 370 -10.34 18.63 20.64
N LEU A 371 -10.59 17.31 20.54
CA LEU A 371 -10.52 16.36 21.66
C LEU A 371 -9.09 16.19 22.21
N ILE A 372 -8.07 16.42 21.39
CA ILE A 372 -6.66 16.23 21.77
C ILE A 372 -6.14 17.36 22.63
N SER A 373 -6.79 18.56 22.60
CA SER A 373 -6.36 19.72 23.37
C SER A 373 -6.15 19.40 24.85
N ASP A 374 -5.05 19.89 25.45
CA ASP A 374 -4.70 19.67 26.86
C ASP A 374 -5.80 20.12 27.85
N SER A 375 -6.63 21.07 27.42
CA SER A 375 -7.77 21.57 28.21
C SER A 375 -8.99 20.62 28.25
N VAL A 376 -8.94 19.49 27.56
CA VAL A 376 -9.98 18.45 27.62
C VAL A 376 -9.53 17.38 28.59
N THR A 377 -10.28 17.19 29.65
CA THR A 377 -10.06 16.16 30.68
C THR A 377 -11.30 15.30 30.81
N PHE A 378 -11.11 14.04 31.12
CA PHE A 378 -12.18 13.07 31.32
C PHE A 378 -12.23 12.68 32.80
N PHE A 379 -13.42 12.36 33.29
CA PHE A 379 -13.57 11.80 34.61
C PHE A 379 -13.05 10.36 34.68
N ARG A 380 -13.41 9.52 33.71
CA ARG A 380 -12.91 8.13 33.58
C ARG A 380 -12.97 7.66 32.13
N LEU A 381 -11.97 8.01 31.34
CA LEU A 381 -11.89 7.58 29.94
C LEU A 381 -11.50 6.10 29.85
N GLY A 382 -12.43 5.24 29.40
CA GLY A 382 -12.21 3.80 29.24
C GLY A 382 -12.16 3.32 27.79
N LEU A 383 -12.70 4.11 26.84
CA LEU A 383 -12.73 3.73 25.43
C LEU A 383 -12.42 4.92 24.54
N VAL A 384 -11.50 4.72 23.61
CA VAL A 384 -11.15 5.67 22.55
C VAL A 384 -11.49 5.04 21.20
N ILE A 385 -12.30 5.74 20.40
CA ILE A 385 -12.69 5.32 19.06
C ILE A 385 -12.16 6.34 18.05
N THR A 386 -11.56 5.85 16.98
CA THR A 386 -11.05 6.70 15.88
C THR A 386 -11.64 6.21 14.56
N ASP A 387 -12.36 7.08 13.84
CA ASP A 387 -12.87 6.78 12.51
C ASP A 387 -11.92 7.30 11.44
N GLU A 388 -11.83 6.60 10.29
CA GLU A 388 -10.96 6.93 9.16
C GLU A 388 -9.50 7.15 9.57
N GLN A 389 -8.90 6.14 10.19
CA GLN A 389 -7.55 6.18 10.79
C GLN A 389 -6.49 6.88 9.93
N HIS A 390 -6.53 6.68 8.61
CA HIS A 390 -5.54 7.23 7.68
C HIS A 390 -5.53 8.76 7.59
N ARG A 391 -6.53 9.43 8.17
CA ARG A 391 -6.65 10.91 8.23
C ARG A 391 -5.99 11.52 9.47
N PHE A 392 -5.57 10.70 10.43
CA PHE A 392 -4.94 11.15 11.67
C PHE A 392 -3.49 10.70 11.76
N GLY A 393 -2.63 11.59 12.23
CA GLY A 393 -1.25 11.25 12.55
C GLY A 393 -1.17 10.33 13.79
N VAL A 394 -0.09 9.54 13.86
CA VAL A 394 0.20 8.63 14.98
C VAL A 394 0.21 9.37 16.31
N GLU A 395 0.87 10.54 16.36
CA GLU A 395 0.96 11.36 17.56
C GLU A 395 -0.40 11.85 18.04
N GLN A 396 -1.31 12.17 17.13
CA GLN A 396 -2.67 12.63 17.48
C GLN A 396 -3.47 11.55 18.19
N ARG A 397 -3.39 10.30 17.68
CA ARG A 397 -4.05 9.16 18.31
C ARG A 397 -3.46 8.87 19.67
N ALA A 398 -2.13 8.83 19.77
CA ALA A 398 -1.42 8.62 21.02
C ALA A 398 -1.75 9.71 22.05
N ALA A 399 -1.92 10.96 21.61
CA ALA A 399 -2.30 12.07 22.50
C ALA A 399 -3.71 11.88 23.09
N LEU A 400 -4.67 11.35 22.34
CA LEU A 400 -6.00 11.06 22.86
C LEU A 400 -5.98 9.87 23.82
N VAL A 401 -5.23 8.82 23.53
CA VAL A 401 -5.08 7.65 24.42
C VAL A 401 -4.42 8.05 25.75
N ARG A 402 -3.44 8.94 25.75
CA ARG A 402 -2.78 9.43 26.98
C ARG A 402 -3.69 10.22 27.93
N LYS A 403 -4.93 10.56 27.53
CA LYS A 403 -5.92 11.22 28.40
C LYS A 403 -6.62 10.28 29.37
N GLY A 404 -6.47 8.98 29.21
CA GLY A 404 -6.97 7.95 30.11
C GLY A 404 -5.86 7.07 30.69
N GLU A 405 -6.19 6.30 31.70
CA GLU A 405 -5.31 5.29 32.29
C GLU A 405 -5.46 3.99 31.48
N GLN A 406 -4.65 3.82 30.41
CA GLN A 406 -4.67 2.64 29.54
C GLN A 406 -6.08 2.33 28.96
N PRO A 407 -6.75 3.27 28.28
CA PRO A 407 -8.08 3.05 27.71
C PRO A 407 -8.02 2.02 26.59
N HIS A 408 -9.12 1.32 26.37
CA HIS A 408 -9.32 0.48 25.19
C HIS A 408 -9.37 1.35 23.94
N THR A 409 -8.81 0.87 22.83
CA THR A 409 -8.77 1.60 21.58
C THR A 409 -9.44 0.80 20.46
N LEU A 410 -10.44 1.41 19.83
CA LEU A 410 -11.13 0.90 18.66
C LEU A 410 -10.84 1.81 17.47
N VAL A 411 -10.29 1.27 16.44
CA VAL A 411 -9.98 1.99 15.19
C VAL A 411 -10.90 1.51 14.09
N MET A 412 -11.49 2.42 13.32
CA MET A 412 -12.36 2.06 12.20
C MET A 412 -11.74 2.52 10.89
N SER A 413 -11.91 1.71 9.83
CA SER A 413 -11.50 2.06 8.48
C SER A 413 -12.54 1.62 7.46
N ALA A 414 -12.89 2.54 6.55
CA ALA A 414 -13.72 2.24 5.39
C ALA A 414 -12.89 1.88 4.15
N THR A 415 -11.56 2.00 4.21
CA THR A 415 -10.70 1.48 3.15
C THR A 415 -10.53 -0.01 3.34
N PRO A 416 -11.05 -0.85 2.45
CA PRO A 416 -10.72 -2.25 2.49
C PRO A 416 -9.23 -2.40 2.14
N ILE A 417 -8.46 -2.92 3.09
CA ILE A 417 -7.07 -3.34 2.89
C ILE A 417 -7.11 -4.85 2.87
N PRO A 418 -6.41 -5.53 1.97
CA PRO A 418 -6.34 -6.98 1.98
C PRO A 418 -6.06 -7.51 3.38
N ARG A 419 -6.83 -8.52 3.81
CA ARG A 419 -6.85 -9.01 5.20
C ARG A 419 -5.46 -9.31 5.76
N THR A 420 -4.63 -9.95 4.95
CA THR A 420 -3.25 -10.32 5.31
C THR A 420 -2.34 -9.10 5.41
N LEU A 421 -2.56 -8.11 4.57
CA LEU A 421 -1.82 -6.87 4.59
C LEU A 421 -2.20 -6.02 5.80
N ALA A 422 -3.48 -5.97 6.15
CA ALA A 422 -3.94 -5.29 7.37
C ALA A 422 -3.27 -5.85 8.63
N LEU A 423 -3.09 -7.17 8.70
CA LEU A 423 -2.41 -7.84 9.82
C LEU A 423 -0.91 -7.55 9.91
N LEU A 424 -0.27 -7.20 8.80
CA LEU A 424 1.14 -6.77 8.77
C LEU A 424 1.30 -5.28 9.06
N VAL A 425 0.49 -4.45 8.39
CA VAL A 425 0.57 -2.99 8.49
C VAL A 425 0.16 -2.49 9.86
N TYR A 426 -0.90 -3.10 10.39
CA TYR A 426 -1.42 -2.80 11.72
C TYR A 426 -1.07 -3.92 12.69
N GLY A 427 0.17 -4.38 12.64
CA GLY A 427 0.64 -5.53 13.43
C GLY A 427 0.47 -5.40 14.94
N ASP A 428 0.25 -4.19 15.42
CA ASP A 428 -0.10 -3.86 16.79
C ASP A 428 -1.61 -3.90 17.09
N LEU A 429 -2.47 -3.97 16.05
CA LEU A 429 -3.92 -4.04 16.18
C LEU A 429 -4.44 -5.47 15.96
N ASP A 430 -5.43 -5.88 16.73
CA ASP A 430 -6.26 -7.02 16.40
C ASP A 430 -7.30 -6.63 15.34
N VAL A 431 -7.54 -7.46 14.33
CA VAL A 431 -8.39 -7.10 13.19
C VAL A 431 -9.71 -7.84 13.24
N SER A 432 -10.82 -7.09 13.19
CA SER A 432 -12.17 -7.60 12.96
C SER A 432 -12.66 -7.12 11.58
N ILE A 433 -13.15 -8.04 10.77
CA ILE A 433 -13.64 -7.75 9.42
C ILE A 433 -15.17 -7.85 9.42
N ILE A 434 -15.82 -6.81 8.86
CA ILE A 434 -17.24 -6.82 8.55
C ILE A 434 -17.36 -7.07 7.04
N ASP A 435 -17.56 -8.32 6.69
CA ASP A 435 -17.66 -8.85 5.31
C ASP A 435 -19.11 -9.03 4.85
N GLU A 436 -20.07 -8.54 5.62
CA GLU A 436 -21.50 -8.57 5.33
C GLU A 436 -22.05 -7.14 5.24
N LEU A 437 -22.91 -6.88 4.27
CA LEU A 437 -23.68 -5.64 4.19
C LEU A 437 -25.01 -5.76 4.95
N PRO A 438 -25.51 -4.67 5.56
CA PRO A 438 -26.82 -4.66 6.18
C PRO A 438 -27.93 -5.06 5.19
N PRO A 439 -28.98 -5.75 5.65
CA PRO A 439 -30.09 -6.14 4.80
C PRO A 439 -30.82 -4.93 4.23
N GLY A 440 -31.34 -5.05 2.99
CA GLY A 440 -32.09 -3.99 2.30
C GLY A 440 -31.25 -3.04 1.44
N ARG A 441 -29.91 -3.14 1.46
CA ARG A 441 -29.05 -2.35 0.56
C ARG A 441 -29.01 -2.95 -0.84
N GLN A 442 -29.33 -2.14 -1.86
CA GLN A 442 -29.24 -2.58 -3.25
C GLN A 442 -27.81 -2.42 -3.78
N PRO A 443 -27.30 -3.39 -4.57
CA PRO A 443 -25.99 -3.27 -5.20
C PRO A 443 -25.97 -2.09 -6.18
N VAL A 444 -24.88 -1.29 -6.14
CA VAL A 444 -24.66 -0.21 -7.10
C VAL A 444 -24.25 -0.81 -8.45
N GLN A 445 -25.01 -0.53 -9.50
CA GLN A 445 -24.64 -0.93 -10.85
C GLN A 445 -23.50 -0.05 -11.36
N THR A 446 -22.36 -0.67 -11.66
CA THR A 446 -21.17 0.05 -12.13
C THR A 446 -20.94 -0.26 -13.61
N VAL A 447 -20.80 0.78 -14.44
CA VAL A 447 -20.51 0.68 -15.86
C VAL A 447 -19.37 1.61 -16.26
N CYS A 448 -18.57 1.19 -17.23
CA CYS A 448 -17.52 2.01 -17.83
C CYS A 448 -17.94 2.36 -19.26
N VAL A 449 -17.91 3.66 -19.59
CA VAL A 449 -18.31 4.21 -20.89
C VAL A 449 -17.26 5.18 -21.42
N ASP A 450 -17.22 5.37 -22.73
CA ASP A 450 -16.38 6.40 -23.36
C ASP A 450 -17.21 7.68 -23.67
N GLU A 451 -16.55 8.73 -24.14
CA GLU A 451 -17.17 10.02 -24.43
C GLU A 451 -18.27 9.93 -25.52
N ARG A 452 -18.28 8.90 -26.36
CA ARG A 452 -19.32 8.69 -27.36
C ARG A 452 -20.71 8.46 -26.74
N TYR A 453 -20.77 8.01 -25.50
CA TYR A 453 -22.01 7.82 -24.74
C TYR A 453 -22.51 9.07 -24.03
N ARG A 454 -21.85 10.24 -24.15
CA ARG A 454 -22.17 11.48 -23.44
C ARG A 454 -23.64 11.91 -23.61
N ALA A 455 -24.17 11.87 -24.84
CA ALA A 455 -25.56 12.24 -25.09
C ALA A 455 -26.55 11.34 -24.35
N ARG A 456 -26.29 10.03 -24.31
CA ARG A 456 -27.12 9.06 -23.58
C ARG A 456 -26.99 9.24 -22.07
N LEU A 457 -25.79 9.56 -21.57
CA LEU A 457 -25.55 9.84 -20.16
C LEU A 457 -26.30 11.10 -19.73
N ASN A 458 -26.30 12.17 -20.55
CA ASN A 458 -27.02 13.39 -20.26
C ASN A 458 -28.56 13.15 -20.22
N ALA A 459 -29.10 12.35 -21.12
CA ALA A 459 -30.51 11.95 -21.06
C ALA A 459 -30.85 11.15 -19.80
N PHE A 460 -29.90 10.32 -19.33
CA PHE A 460 -30.07 9.55 -18.11
C PHE A 460 -30.02 10.41 -16.84
N ILE A 461 -29.15 11.44 -16.81
CA ILE A 461 -29.10 12.46 -15.75
C ILE A 461 -30.47 13.15 -15.65
N ASP A 462 -30.98 13.66 -16.77
CA ASP A 462 -32.26 14.39 -16.83
C ASP A 462 -33.44 13.52 -16.34
N LYS A 463 -33.46 12.25 -16.77
CA LYS A 463 -34.45 11.27 -16.30
C LYS A 463 -34.43 11.11 -14.78
N LEU A 464 -33.24 10.86 -14.19
CA LEU A 464 -33.12 10.62 -12.76
C LEU A 464 -33.49 11.85 -11.92
N ILE A 465 -33.09 13.04 -12.37
CA ILE A 465 -33.47 14.27 -11.69
C ILE A 465 -34.98 14.50 -11.82
N GLY A 466 -35.57 14.19 -12.98
CA GLY A 466 -37.03 14.22 -13.17
C GLY A 466 -37.79 13.24 -12.24
N GLU A 467 -37.13 12.15 -11.80
CA GLU A 467 -37.63 11.22 -10.78
C GLU A 467 -37.36 11.73 -9.33
N GLY A 468 -36.82 12.94 -9.17
CA GLY A 468 -36.50 13.55 -7.87
C GLY A 468 -35.19 13.04 -7.26
N ARG A 469 -34.28 12.49 -8.07
CA ARG A 469 -32.98 12.00 -7.60
C ARG A 469 -31.91 13.05 -7.78
N GLN A 470 -30.78 12.85 -7.05
CA GLN A 470 -29.63 13.73 -7.11
C GLN A 470 -28.43 13.01 -7.74
N VAL A 471 -27.53 13.80 -8.31
CA VAL A 471 -26.39 13.33 -9.10
C VAL A 471 -25.08 13.90 -8.56
N PHE A 472 -24.09 13.04 -8.32
CA PHE A 472 -22.70 13.42 -8.13
C PHE A 472 -21.92 13.32 -9.43
N VAL A 473 -21.09 14.34 -9.72
CA VAL A 473 -20.11 14.32 -10.81
C VAL A 473 -18.74 14.61 -10.23
N VAL A 474 -17.80 13.67 -10.37
CA VAL A 474 -16.45 13.78 -9.80
C VAL A 474 -15.44 13.95 -10.92
N CYS A 475 -14.68 15.04 -10.85
CA CYS A 475 -13.58 15.34 -11.77
C CYS A 475 -12.22 15.11 -11.10
N PRO A 476 -11.18 14.67 -11.82
CA PRO A 476 -9.84 14.52 -11.26
C PRO A 476 -9.27 15.89 -10.85
N LYS A 477 -8.41 15.89 -9.82
CA LYS A 477 -7.68 17.08 -9.40
C LYS A 477 -6.62 17.42 -10.46
N VAL A 478 -6.62 18.66 -10.92
CA VAL A 478 -5.57 19.19 -11.81
C VAL A 478 -4.39 19.65 -10.94
N GLU A 479 -3.22 19.03 -11.10
CA GLU A 479 -1.96 19.60 -10.62
C GLU A 479 -1.42 20.52 -11.73
N GLU A 480 -1.20 21.78 -11.40
CA GLU A 480 -0.56 22.75 -12.31
C GLU A 480 0.92 22.36 -12.47
N THR A 481 1.26 21.73 -13.59
CA THR A 481 2.61 21.71 -14.13
C THR A 481 2.63 22.53 -15.39
N ASP A 482 3.52 23.51 -15.43
CA ASP A 482 3.58 24.60 -16.43
C ASP A 482 3.76 24.18 -17.90
N ASP A 483 3.84 22.91 -18.25
CA ASP A 483 4.29 22.47 -19.57
C ASP A 483 3.36 21.51 -20.34
N VAL A 484 2.13 21.24 -19.90
CA VAL A 484 1.20 20.40 -20.67
C VAL A 484 -0.16 21.09 -20.79
N PRO A 485 -0.64 21.41 -22.02
CA PRO A 485 -2.05 21.77 -22.24
C PRO A 485 -2.88 20.55 -21.88
N SER A 486 -3.46 20.52 -20.68
CA SER A 486 -4.27 19.40 -20.29
C SER A 486 -5.71 19.64 -20.76
N ASP A 487 -6.24 18.75 -21.60
CA ASP A 487 -7.66 18.57 -21.92
C ASP A 487 -8.53 18.20 -20.70
N LEU A 488 -8.02 18.46 -19.50
CA LEU A 488 -8.67 18.18 -18.22
C LEU A 488 -9.67 19.28 -17.91
N LYS A 489 -10.92 18.93 -18.00
CA LYS A 489 -12.04 19.77 -17.53
C LYS A 489 -11.88 20.00 -16.03
N SER A 490 -11.62 21.22 -15.61
CA SER A 490 -11.66 21.58 -14.19
C SER A 490 -13.08 21.36 -13.65
N ALA A 491 -13.24 21.12 -12.36
CA ALA A 491 -14.58 20.94 -11.79
C ALA A 491 -15.49 22.16 -12.02
N GLU A 492 -14.90 23.36 -12.01
CA GLU A 492 -15.64 24.61 -12.26
C GLU A 492 -16.10 24.72 -13.72
N GLU A 493 -15.21 24.42 -14.69
CA GLU A 493 -15.57 24.41 -16.11
C GLU A 493 -16.63 23.35 -16.40
N HIS A 494 -16.48 22.17 -15.81
CA HIS A 494 -17.44 21.09 -15.97
C HIS A 494 -18.80 21.46 -15.38
N ALA A 495 -18.84 22.11 -14.21
CA ALA A 495 -20.06 22.62 -13.61
C ALA A 495 -20.74 23.66 -14.51
N GLN A 496 -19.97 24.57 -15.14
CA GLN A 496 -20.50 25.53 -16.09
C GLN A 496 -21.08 24.88 -17.35
N VAL A 497 -20.40 23.84 -17.86
CA VAL A 497 -20.89 23.05 -19.01
C VAL A 497 -22.19 22.36 -18.65
N LEU A 498 -22.27 21.71 -17.49
CA LEU A 498 -23.48 21.03 -17.02
C LEU A 498 -24.64 22.05 -16.78
N GLN A 499 -24.36 23.22 -16.21
CA GLN A 499 -25.38 24.26 -16.02
C GLN A 499 -25.94 24.78 -17.36
N ARG A 500 -25.09 24.84 -18.41
CA ARG A 500 -25.58 25.22 -19.77
C ARG A 500 -26.35 24.06 -20.42
N THR A 501 -25.96 22.83 -20.16
CA THR A 501 -26.62 21.61 -20.70
C THR A 501 -27.99 21.40 -20.04
N PHE A 502 -28.07 21.68 -18.73
CA PHE A 502 -29.27 21.49 -17.91
C PHE A 502 -29.71 22.83 -17.25
N PRO A 503 -30.20 23.82 -18.02
CA PRO A 503 -30.56 25.11 -17.46
C PRO A 503 -31.72 25.06 -16.46
N GLN A 504 -32.52 23.99 -16.48
CA GLN A 504 -33.65 23.75 -15.58
C GLN A 504 -33.22 23.12 -14.23
N HIS A 505 -31.99 22.58 -14.10
CA HIS A 505 -31.52 21.94 -12.90
C HIS A 505 -30.47 22.79 -12.17
N ARG A 506 -30.43 22.66 -10.86
CA ARG A 506 -29.52 23.42 -9.99
C ARG A 506 -28.20 22.70 -9.86
N VAL A 507 -27.15 23.26 -10.44
CA VAL A 507 -25.79 22.73 -10.42
C VAL A 507 -24.97 23.51 -9.40
N ALA A 508 -24.30 22.77 -8.49
CA ALA A 508 -23.33 23.37 -7.57
C ALA A 508 -21.95 22.73 -7.78
N CYS A 509 -20.90 23.44 -7.36
CA CYS A 509 -19.53 22.97 -7.48
C CYS A 509 -18.79 23.04 -6.13
N ILE A 510 -18.04 21.99 -5.80
CA ILE A 510 -17.14 21.95 -4.64
C ILE A 510 -15.73 21.57 -5.09
N HIS A 511 -14.74 22.34 -4.67
CA HIS A 511 -13.33 22.05 -4.99
C HIS A 511 -12.38 22.40 -3.82
N GLY A 512 -11.14 21.92 -3.89
CA GLY A 512 -10.16 22.00 -2.81
C GLY A 512 -9.84 23.42 -2.33
N ARG A 513 -9.89 24.42 -3.22
CA ARG A 513 -9.56 25.83 -2.93
C ARG A 513 -10.64 26.60 -2.16
N MET A 514 -11.87 26.07 -2.07
CA MET A 514 -12.95 26.71 -1.31
C MET A 514 -12.65 26.70 0.19
N LYS A 515 -13.13 27.71 0.92
CA LYS A 515 -13.08 27.74 2.38
C LYS A 515 -13.96 26.64 2.97
N ALA A 516 -13.56 26.12 4.12
CA ALA A 516 -14.29 25.02 4.78
C ALA A 516 -15.78 25.34 4.97
N LYS A 517 -16.11 26.55 5.45
CA LYS A 517 -17.49 27.02 5.64
C LYS A 517 -18.33 26.98 4.36
N ASP A 518 -17.73 27.36 3.22
CA ASP A 518 -18.43 27.39 1.93
C ASP A 518 -18.66 25.97 1.40
N LYS A 519 -17.70 25.05 1.63
CA LYS A 519 -17.85 23.63 1.34
C LYS A 519 -18.98 23.01 2.14
N ASP A 520 -19.01 23.28 3.44
CA ASP A 520 -20.03 22.76 4.36
C ASP A 520 -21.43 23.27 3.98
N ALA A 521 -21.54 24.56 3.64
CA ALA A 521 -22.80 25.13 3.18
C ALA A 521 -23.31 24.51 1.87
N CYS A 522 -22.41 24.29 0.89
CA CYS A 522 -22.75 23.66 -0.38
C CYS A 522 -23.18 22.18 -0.18
N MET A 523 -22.49 21.44 0.69
CA MET A 523 -22.87 20.06 1.02
C MET A 523 -24.20 19.98 1.77
N ALA A 524 -24.46 20.92 2.69
CA ALA A 524 -25.73 20.99 3.40
C ALA A 524 -26.90 21.26 2.44
N ALA A 525 -26.74 22.18 1.50
CA ALA A 525 -27.73 22.48 0.46
C ALA A 525 -27.99 21.25 -0.44
N PHE A 526 -26.93 20.50 -0.79
CA PHE A 526 -27.10 19.26 -1.56
C PHE A 526 -27.81 18.18 -0.73
N ALA A 527 -27.46 17.99 0.52
CA ALA A 527 -28.13 17.04 1.40
C ALA A 527 -29.61 17.39 1.66
N ALA A 528 -29.94 18.70 1.70
CA ALA A 528 -31.32 19.20 1.83
C ALA A 528 -32.13 19.07 0.53
N GLY A 529 -31.53 18.65 -0.60
CA GLY A 529 -32.22 18.57 -1.89
C GLY A 529 -32.40 19.93 -2.59
N GLU A 530 -31.69 20.96 -2.15
CA GLU A 530 -31.69 22.28 -2.77
C GLU A 530 -30.80 22.36 -4.03
N THR A 531 -29.99 21.35 -4.26
CA THR A 531 -29.11 21.19 -5.43
C THR A 531 -29.36 19.80 -6.06
N ASP A 532 -29.45 19.75 -7.39
CA ASP A 532 -29.78 18.54 -8.14
C ASP A 532 -28.52 17.82 -8.62
N ILE A 533 -27.51 18.58 -9.05
CA ILE A 533 -26.21 18.05 -9.53
C ILE A 533 -25.09 18.69 -8.72
N LEU A 534 -24.27 17.88 -8.08
CA LEU A 534 -23.08 18.34 -7.37
C LEU A 534 -21.82 17.90 -8.12
N VAL A 535 -21.10 18.88 -8.68
CA VAL A 535 -19.81 18.68 -9.32
C VAL A 535 -18.70 18.85 -8.28
N SER A 536 -17.75 17.93 -8.23
CA SER A 536 -16.69 17.99 -7.24
C SER A 536 -15.36 17.44 -7.76
N THR A 537 -14.29 17.87 -7.13
CA THR A 537 -13.03 17.15 -7.16
C THR A 537 -13.05 16.01 -6.11
N THR A 538 -11.92 15.35 -5.85
CA THR A 538 -11.76 14.27 -4.84
C THR A 538 -12.20 14.65 -3.40
N VAL A 539 -12.63 15.87 -3.15
CA VAL A 539 -13.10 16.37 -1.83
C VAL A 539 -14.30 15.59 -1.29
N ILE A 540 -15.11 14.95 -2.16
CA ILE A 540 -16.27 14.10 -1.74
C ILE A 540 -15.82 12.77 -1.07
N GLU A 541 -14.53 12.42 -1.07
CA GLU A 541 -14.03 11.28 -0.31
C GLU A 541 -14.39 11.35 1.18
N VAL A 542 -14.77 12.54 1.69
CA VAL A 542 -15.08 12.79 3.10
C VAL A 542 -16.59 12.78 3.35
N GLY A 543 -17.10 11.62 3.70
CA GLY A 543 -18.06 11.32 4.75
C GLY A 543 -19.51 11.76 4.66
N VAL A 544 -19.98 12.59 3.71
CA VAL A 544 -21.37 13.03 3.73
C VAL A 544 -22.31 11.97 3.16
N ASP A 545 -23.33 11.62 3.95
CA ASP A 545 -24.39 10.70 3.53
C ASP A 545 -25.52 11.45 2.86
N VAL A 546 -25.77 11.17 1.57
CA VAL A 546 -26.91 11.72 0.82
C VAL A 546 -27.73 10.57 0.25
N PRO A 547 -28.73 10.07 1.00
CA PRO A 547 -29.51 8.89 0.59
C PRO A 547 -30.21 9.04 -0.75
N ASN A 548 -30.55 10.30 -1.16
CA ASN A 548 -31.22 10.58 -2.42
C ASN A 548 -30.29 10.64 -3.64
N ALA A 549 -28.98 10.59 -3.46
CA ALA A 549 -28.02 10.55 -4.57
C ALA A 549 -27.98 9.14 -5.20
N ALA A 550 -28.59 9.02 -6.38
CA ALA A 550 -28.75 7.75 -7.09
C ALA A 550 -27.74 7.54 -8.23
N LEU A 551 -27.02 8.59 -8.65
CA LEU A 551 -26.03 8.52 -9.73
C LEU A 551 -24.70 9.15 -9.31
N MET A 552 -23.62 8.40 -9.55
CA MET A 552 -22.25 8.90 -9.46
C MET A 552 -21.62 8.81 -10.85
N ILE A 553 -21.12 9.93 -11.35
CA ILE A 553 -20.34 9.98 -12.58
C ILE A 553 -18.91 10.33 -12.22
N VAL A 554 -17.95 9.56 -12.69
CA VAL A 554 -16.54 9.84 -12.49
C VAL A 554 -15.91 10.12 -13.85
N GLU A 555 -15.49 11.34 -14.05
CA GLU A 555 -14.84 11.80 -15.29
C GLU A 555 -13.36 11.43 -15.29
N ASN A 556 -12.84 11.01 -16.45
CA ASN A 556 -11.47 10.53 -16.61
C ASN A 556 -11.09 9.49 -15.54
N ALA A 557 -11.93 8.48 -15.38
CA ALA A 557 -11.85 7.49 -14.31
C ALA A 557 -10.49 6.74 -14.25
N GLU A 558 -9.77 6.65 -15.37
CA GLU A 558 -8.44 6.05 -15.46
C GLU A 558 -7.37 6.80 -14.63
N ARG A 559 -7.64 8.03 -14.20
CA ARG A 559 -6.71 8.81 -13.37
C ARG A 559 -6.86 8.57 -11.86
N PHE A 560 -7.93 7.88 -11.47
CA PHE A 560 -8.18 7.55 -10.08
C PHE A 560 -7.63 6.18 -9.72
N GLY A 561 -7.25 6.01 -8.47
CA GLY A 561 -6.96 4.70 -7.91
C GLY A 561 -8.21 3.84 -7.72
N LEU A 562 -8.07 2.51 -7.78
CA LEU A 562 -9.20 1.59 -7.57
C LEU A 562 -9.85 1.80 -6.20
N SER A 563 -9.05 1.96 -5.16
CA SER A 563 -9.54 2.22 -3.80
C SER A 563 -10.32 3.54 -3.70
N GLN A 564 -9.88 4.60 -4.42
CA GLN A 564 -10.61 5.88 -4.48
C GLN A 564 -11.94 5.73 -5.20
N LEU A 565 -11.94 5.07 -6.37
CA LEU A 565 -13.17 4.81 -7.13
C LEU A 565 -14.17 3.99 -6.32
N HIS A 566 -13.69 3.02 -5.57
CA HIS A 566 -14.52 2.22 -4.67
C HIS A 566 -15.14 3.07 -3.55
N GLN A 567 -14.37 3.95 -2.91
CA GLN A 567 -14.87 4.89 -1.90
C GLN A 567 -15.91 5.85 -2.46
N LEU A 568 -15.69 6.39 -3.67
CA LEU A 568 -16.66 7.23 -4.37
C LEU A 568 -17.95 6.45 -4.65
N ARG A 569 -17.86 5.23 -5.19
CA ARG A 569 -19.02 4.35 -5.41
C ARG A 569 -19.81 4.12 -4.11
N GLY A 570 -19.13 3.98 -2.98
CA GLY A 570 -19.75 3.79 -1.67
C GLY A 570 -20.54 5.01 -1.14
N ARG A 571 -20.42 6.18 -1.78
CA ARG A 571 -21.19 7.40 -1.43
C ARG A 571 -22.62 7.38 -1.95
N ILE A 572 -22.94 6.50 -2.88
CA ILE A 572 -24.29 6.28 -3.39
C ILE A 572 -24.81 4.90 -2.96
N GLY A 573 -26.07 4.57 -3.25
CA GLY A 573 -26.67 3.28 -2.88
C GLY A 573 -27.02 3.18 -1.40
N ARG A 574 -27.33 4.30 -0.74
CA ARG A 574 -27.75 4.37 0.66
C ARG A 574 -29.26 4.56 0.82
N GLY A 575 -29.94 4.89 -0.25
CA GLY A 575 -31.39 4.97 -0.33
C GLY A 575 -32.04 3.66 -0.78
N PRO A 576 -33.37 3.60 -0.79
CA PRO A 576 -34.14 2.43 -1.24
C PRO A 576 -34.14 2.25 -2.75
N PHE A 577 -33.48 3.13 -3.51
CA PHE A 577 -33.50 3.18 -4.97
C PHE A 577 -32.29 2.48 -5.56
N GLN A 578 -32.47 2.00 -6.82
CA GLN A 578 -31.32 1.52 -7.60
C GLN A 578 -30.36 2.69 -7.87
N SER A 579 -29.08 2.49 -7.57
CA SER A 579 -28.05 3.46 -7.80
C SER A 579 -27.05 3.02 -8.85
N TYR A 580 -26.44 3.99 -9.54
CA TYR A 580 -25.59 3.78 -10.70
C TYR A 580 -24.27 4.54 -10.54
N CYS A 581 -23.16 3.84 -10.80
CA CYS A 581 -21.83 4.44 -10.88
C CYS A 581 -21.34 4.35 -12.33
N VAL A 582 -21.17 5.48 -12.99
CA VAL A 582 -20.73 5.58 -14.38
C VAL A 582 -19.28 6.10 -14.39
N LEU A 583 -18.37 5.26 -14.86
CA LEU A 583 -16.97 5.59 -15.06
C LEU A 583 -16.77 6.04 -16.50
N VAL A 584 -16.48 7.32 -16.72
CA VAL A 584 -16.21 7.87 -18.05
C VAL A 584 -14.71 7.82 -18.29
N SER A 585 -14.27 7.11 -19.33
CA SER A 585 -12.86 6.92 -19.62
C SER A 585 -12.62 6.68 -21.11
N ASP A 586 -11.69 7.44 -21.68
CA ASP A 586 -11.16 7.27 -23.02
C ASP A 586 -9.79 6.55 -23.02
N ALA A 587 -9.51 5.74 -22.00
CA ALA A 587 -8.25 5.03 -21.86
C ALA A 587 -7.98 4.09 -23.05
N HIS A 588 -6.82 4.29 -23.69
CA HIS A 588 -6.37 3.48 -24.82
C HIS A 588 -5.52 2.27 -24.41
N THR A 589 -4.95 2.28 -23.19
CA THR A 589 -4.11 1.19 -22.68
C THR A 589 -4.94 0.02 -22.16
N GLU A 590 -4.49 -1.20 -22.43
CA GLU A 590 -5.15 -2.43 -21.98
C GLU A 590 -5.15 -2.53 -20.45
N GLU A 591 -4.08 -2.08 -19.80
CA GLU A 591 -3.94 -2.05 -18.35
C GLU A 591 -4.98 -1.15 -17.68
N ALA A 592 -5.22 0.07 -18.20
CA ALA A 592 -6.22 0.97 -17.65
C ALA A 592 -7.64 0.41 -17.80
N ARG A 593 -7.95 -0.22 -18.96
CA ARG A 593 -9.25 -0.88 -19.17
C ARG A 593 -9.45 -2.07 -18.24
N ALA A 594 -8.43 -2.92 -18.07
CA ALA A 594 -8.48 -4.05 -17.16
C ALA A 594 -8.71 -3.60 -15.71
N ARG A 595 -8.08 -2.48 -15.30
CA ARG A 595 -8.26 -1.89 -13.98
C ARG A 595 -9.70 -1.43 -13.74
N LEU A 596 -10.28 -0.66 -14.64
CA LEU A 596 -11.67 -0.17 -14.51
C LEU A 596 -12.69 -1.31 -14.58
N LYS A 597 -12.39 -2.37 -15.34
CA LYS A 597 -13.23 -3.56 -15.43
C LYS A 597 -13.40 -4.25 -14.07
N VAL A 598 -12.37 -4.30 -13.22
CA VAL A 598 -12.48 -4.88 -11.87
C VAL A 598 -13.61 -4.23 -11.08
N LEU A 599 -13.78 -2.91 -11.16
CA LEU A 599 -14.86 -2.19 -10.48
C LEU A 599 -16.25 -2.49 -11.07
N CYS A 600 -16.33 -2.83 -12.36
CA CYS A 600 -17.58 -3.22 -12.98
C CYS A 600 -17.98 -4.66 -12.63
N ASP A 601 -16.98 -5.54 -12.46
CA ASP A 601 -17.19 -6.97 -12.24
C ASP A 601 -17.49 -7.34 -10.78
N THR A 602 -16.98 -6.53 -9.80
CA THR A 602 -17.19 -6.81 -8.37
C THR A 602 -17.62 -5.59 -7.56
N ALA A 603 -18.52 -5.84 -6.61
CA ALA A 603 -18.89 -4.88 -5.58
C ALA A 603 -18.05 -5.02 -4.30
N ASP A 604 -17.33 -6.13 -4.13
CA ASP A 604 -16.54 -6.44 -2.94
C ASP A 604 -15.27 -5.57 -2.86
N GLY A 605 -15.22 -4.70 -1.85
CA GLY A 605 -14.09 -3.81 -1.63
C GLY A 605 -12.78 -4.52 -1.33
N PHE A 606 -12.81 -5.72 -0.72
CA PHE A 606 -11.59 -6.49 -0.45
C PHE A 606 -10.98 -7.05 -1.73
N GLN A 607 -11.82 -7.55 -2.67
CA GLN A 607 -11.35 -8.01 -3.98
C GLN A 607 -10.77 -6.85 -4.80
N ILE A 608 -11.40 -5.67 -4.73
CA ILE A 608 -10.91 -4.46 -5.40
C ILE A 608 -9.55 -4.05 -4.82
N ALA A 609 -9.40 -4.06 -3.50
CA ALA A 609 -8.14 -3.73 -2.84
C ALA A 609 -7.01 -4.73 -3.17
N GLU A 610 -7.33 -6.04 -3.27
CA GLU A 610 -6.36 -7.03 -3.74
C GLU A 610 -5.93 -6.79 -5.19
N ALA A 611 -6.87 -6.42 -6.06
CA ALA A 611 -6.56 -6.08 -7.45
C ALA A 611 -5.69 -4.81 -7.54
N ASP A 612 -5.98 -3.77 -6.74
CA ASP A 612 -5.20 -2.53 -6.66
C ASP A 612 -3.76 -2.83 -6.20
N LEU A 613 -3.61 -3.66 -5.16
CA LEU A 613 -2.32 -4.07 -4.63
C LEU A 613 -1.48 -4.85 -5.66
N ARG A 614 -2.11 -5.78 -6.40
CA ARG A 614 -1.43 -6.56 -7.44
C ARG A 614 -0.92 -5.70 -8.60
N GLN A 615 -1.66 -4.62 -8.93
CA GLN A 615 -1.31 -3.75 -10.07
C GLN A 615 -0.28 -2.68 -9.72
N ARG A 616 -0.36 -2.08 -8.55
CA ARG A 616 0.54 -0.98 -8.12
C ARG A 616 1.78 -1.46 -7.40
N GLY A 617 1.73 -2.65 -6.82
CA GLY A 617 2.73 -3.11 -5.87
C GLY A 617 2.59 -2.43 -4.48
N PRO A 618 3.22 -2.99 -3.45
CA PRO A 618 3.10 -2.50 -2.08
C PRO A 618 3.74 -1.12 -1.85
N GLY A 619 4.75 -0.75 -2.63
CA GLY A 619 5.50 0.50 -2.47
C GLY A 619 4.64 1.76 -2.68
N ASP A 620 3.78 1.74 -3.68
CA ASP A 620 2.89 2.86 -4.00
C ASP A 620 1.62 2.85 -3.15
N PHE A 621 1.21 1.68 -2.65
CA PHE A 621 0.02 1.54 -1.81
C PHE A 621 0.21 2.18 -0.42
N PHE A 622 1.42 2.15 0.13
CA PHE A 622 1.72 2.67 1.46
C PHE A 622 2.17 4.13 1.49
N GLY A 623 2.53 4.71 0.36
CA GLY A 623 3.14 6.04 0.31
C GLY A 623 4.38 6.11 1.23
N ASN A 624 5.48 6.59 0.74
CA ASN A 624 6.82 6.49 1.35
C ASN A 624 6.99 7.00 2.80
N ARG A 625 5.93 7.41 3.53
CA ARG A 625 6.06 8.06 4.86
C ARG A 625 4.94 7.84 5.87
N GLN A 626 3.86 7.10 5.56
CA GLN A 626 2.67 7.16 6.46
C GLN A 626 2.50 6.00 7.45
N HIS A 627 3.23 4.89 7.35
CA HIS A 627 2.87 3.68 8.12
C HIS A 627 3.98 3.07 8.99
N GLY A 628 5.16 3.66 9.06
CA GLY A 628 6.21 3.18 9.99
C GLY A 628 6.75 1.76 9.72
N LEU A 629 6.29 1.09 8.64
CA LEU A 629 6.83 -0.22 8.27
C LEU A 629 8.22 -0.09 7.67
N PRO A 630 9.15 -0.99 8.00
CA PRO A 630 10.43 -1.05 7.34
C PRO A 630 10.26 -1.37 5.86
N ALA A 631 11.12 -0.80 5.01
CA ALA A 631 11.15 -1.12 3.59
C ALA A 631 11.45 -2.60 3.39
N LEU A 632 10.60 -3.31 2.66
CA LEU A 632 10.85 -4.69 2.27
C LEU A 632 11.83 -4.72 1.09
N HIS A 633 12.81 -5.60 1.16
CA HIS A 633 13.89 -5.69 0.17
C HIS A 633 13.62 -6.72 -0.92
N ILE A 634 12.93 -7.81 -0.60
CA ILE A 634 12.68 -8.94 -1.53
C ILE A 634 11.23 -9.41 -1.52
N ALA A 635 10.53 -9.29 -0.40
CA ALA A 635 9.13 -9.70 -0.28
C ALA A 635 8.23 -8.68 -0.96
N ASP A 636 7.30 -9.19 -1.77
CA ASP A 636 6.23 -8.43 -2.37
C ASP A 636 4.90 -8.86 -1.75
N LEU A 637 4.30 -7.98 -0.97
CA LEU A 637 3.05 -8.26 -0.25
C LEU A 637 1.86 -8.52 -1.18
N GLY A 638 1.92 -8.05 -2.42
CA GLY A 638 0.88 -8.29 -3.43
C GLY A 638 0.89 -9.72 -4.00
N THR A 639 2.07 -10.33 -4.10
CA THR A 639 2.25 -11.65 -4.72
C THR A 639 2.57 -12.76 -3.72
N ASN A 640 3.10 -12.44 -2.53
CA ASN A 640 3.59 -13.41 -1.55
C ASN A 640 2.60 -13.70 -0.40
N MET A 641 1.30 -13.65 -0.65
CA MET A 641 0.24 -13.79 0.37
C MET A 641 0.32 -15.08 1.20
N THR A 642 0.64 -16.21 0.57
CA THR A 642 0.83 -17.49 1.27
C THR A 642 2.00 -17.38 2.23
N ALA A 643 3.14 -16.86 1.77
CA ALA A 643 4.34 -16.68 2.59
C ALA A 643 4.10 -15.75 3.80
N VAL A 644 3.23 -14.75 3.67
CA VAL A 644 2.81 -13.87 4.79
C VAL A 644 2.12 -14.68 5.89
N ASN A 645 1.16 -15.54 5.52
CA ASN A 645 0.45 -16.36 6.48
C ASN A 645 1.38 -17.38 7.15
N ASP A 646 2.18 -18.07 6.36
CA ASP A 646 3.16 -19.05 6.82
C ASP A 646 4.16 -18.42 7.80
N ALA A 647 4.71 -17.27 7.47
CA ALA A 647 5.66 -16.53 8.30
C ALA A 647 5.03 -16.06 9.62
N ARG A 648 3.77 -15.62 9.60
CA ARG A 648 3.04 -15.23 10.80
C ARG A 648 2.76 -16.40 11.73
N ASP A 649 2.35 -17.54 11.18
CA ASP A 649 2.04 -18.73 11.96
C ASP A 649 3.32 -19.33 12.56
N ALA A 650 4.44 -19.27 11.82
CA ALA A 650 5.77 -19.61 12.34
C ALA A 650 6.19 -18.67 13.48
N ALA A 651 6.00 -17.35 13.32
CA ALA A 651 6.30 -16.39 14.38
C ALA A 651 5.49 -16.64 15.65
N ARG A 652 4.19 -16.98 15.53
CA ARG A 652 3.36 -17.38 16.67
C ARG A 652 3.89 -18.61 17.37
N THR A 653 4.29 -19.64 16.62
CA THR A 653 4.83 -20.88 17.17
C THR A 653 6.10 -20.61 17.98
N VAL A 654 7.03 -19.82 17.45
CA VAL A 654 8.28 -19.47 18.16
C VAL A 654 7.99 -18.64 19.41
N LEU A 655 7.14 -17.63 19.32
CA LEU A 655 6.81 -16.75 20.45
C LEU A 655 5.94 -17.44 21.52
N ALA A 656 5.19 -18.47 21.16
CA ALA A 656 4.46 -19.28 22.14
C ALA A 656 5.43 -20.12 23.01
N ALA A 657 6.55 -20.58 22.42
CA ALA A 657 7.57 -21.34 23.13
C ALA A 657 8.57 -20.42 23.87
N ASP A 658 8.95 -19.28 23.27
CA ASP A 658 9.93 -18.33 23.82
C ASP A 658 9.48 -16.88 23.55
N PRO A 659 8.60 -16.31 24.40
CA PRO A 659 8.00 -14.99 24.19
C PRO A 659 9.01 -13.82 24.09
N VAL A 660 10.18 -13.95 24.72
CA VAL A 660 11.21 -12.90 24.76
C VAL A 660 12.42 -13.21 23.88
N LEU A 661 12.40 -14.35 23.18
CA LEU A 661 13.50 -14.86 22.36
C LEU A 661 14.82 -14.98 23.17
N SER A 662 14.73 -15.56 24.36
CA SER A 662 15.87 -15.72 25.29
C SER A 662 16.76 -16.90 24.94
N ALA A 663 16.24 -17.92 24.27
CA ALA A 663 16.95 -19.12 23.90
C ALA A 663 18.15 -18.81 22.96
N PRO A 664 19.28 -19.51 23.11
CA PRO A 664 20.46 -19.30 22.27
C PRO A 664 20.18 -19.45 20.77
N GLU A 665 19.31 -20.38 20.38
CA GLU A 665 18.87 -20.62 19.00
C GLU A 665 18.08 -19.46 18.42
N HIS A 666 17.45 -18.62 19.24
CA HIS A 666 16.71 -17.43 18.83
C HIS A 666 17.57 -16.14 18.85
N ALA A 667 18.86 -16.22 19.19
CA ALA A 667 19.71 -15.04 19.34
C ALA A 667 19.82 -14.23 18.03
N ALA A 668 19.98 -14.92 16.89
CA ALA A 668 20.03 -14.26 15.56
C ALA A 668 18.70 -13.58 15.22
N LEU A 669 17.57 -14.24 15.46
CA LEU A 669 16.23 -13.68 15.26
C LEU A 669 16.00 -12.44 16.13
N ARG A 670 16.36 -12.51 17.42
CA ARG A 670 16.28 -11.38 18.35
C ARG A 670 17.10 -10.19 17.87
N ALA A 671 18.34 -10.43 17.43
CA ALA A 671 19.22 -9.38 16.92
C ALA A 671 18.65 -8.73 15.64
N GLN A 672 18.09 -9.53 14.75
CA GLN A 672 17.50 -9.02 13.52
C GLN A 672 16.21 -8.21 13.78
N CYS A 673 15.34 -8.67 14.69
CA CYS A 673 14.19 -7.89 15.15
C CYS A 673 14.61 -6.54 15.76
N ALA A 674 15.67 -6.51 16.57
CA ALA A 674 16.19 -5.26 17.15
C ALA A 674 16.71 -4.29 16.08
N ARG A 675 17.38 -4.79 15.03
CA ARG A 675 17.85 -3.96 13.89
C ARG A 675 16.71 -3.30 13.14
N LEU A 676 15.60 -4.01 12.92
CA LEU A 676 14.41 -3.46 12.29
C LEU A 676 13.88 -2.22 13.03
N PHE A 677 13.91 -2.24 14.37
CA PHE A 677 13.47 -1.12 15.20
C PHE A 677 14.48 0.03 15.25
N ALA A 678 15.77 -0.27 15.30
CA ALA A 678 16.83 0.76 15.34
C ALA A 678 16.86 1.59 14.04
N ALA A 679 16.53 0.99 12.89
CA ALA A 679 16.49 1.67 11.60
C ALA A 679 15.31 2.66 11.46
N ASN A 680 14.28 2.58 12.32
CA ASN A 680 13.04 3.37 12.24
C ASN A 680 12.81 4.29 13.46
N ASP A 681 13.86 4.77 14.14
CA ASP A 681 13.79 5.69 15.29
C ASP A 681 12.81 5.26 16.42
N GLY A 682 12.53 3.96 16.56
CA GLY A 682 11.72 3.41 17.65
C GLY A 682 10.21 3.69 17.58
N HIS A 683 9.71 4.34 16.52
CA HIS A 683 8.31 4.67 16.36
C HIS A 683 7.62 3.70 15.38
N PHE A 684 7.18 2.57 15.90
CA PHE A 684 6.04 1.83 15.33
C PHE A 684 4.76 2.31 16.01
N ASN A 685 3.75 2.57 15.22
CA ASN A 685 2.43 3.14 15.58
C ASN A 685 1.76 2.55 16.79
#